data_23398471558b195162708322714be8e8
#
_entry.id   23398471558b195162708322714be8e8
#
_cell.length_a   1.000
_cell.length_b   1.000
_cell.length_c   1.000
_cell.angle_alpha   90.00
_cell.angle_beta   90.00
_cell.angle_gamma   90.00
#
_symmetry.space_group_name_H-M   'P 1'
#
loop_
_entity.id
_entity.type
_entity.pdbx_description
1 polymer ?
#
loop_
_entity_poly.entity_id
_entity_poly.type
_entity_poly.pdbx_seq_one_letter_code
_entity_poly.pdbx_strand_id
1 'polypeptide(L)'
;MNAIPRVALVWLLVAQVLVIXPHLAYMPLWIAAMWLGCAAWRVQVFRMRAGYPRAWVKLALALLAGAGVWLSRGSLVGLDAGAVLLIAAFILKLVEMKTRRDALVLVFLGFFAVVVGYLFDDGFLAALYSLLPVTALLAALIGLQQSAFASRPWPTLRLAGGLLLQALPLMLLLFLFFPRLGPLWSLPMPGNKGVTGLSESMAPGDIAELGRSAELAFRVRFEGAPPPREQLYWRALTMERFDGRRWAQAPQWSGEDAMHWQKRGPELRYDVIMQPSSQSWLFALDVAQTDQTDTRLMSDFHLQRRQPVEQRLFYRASSWPQALRESSIDPRMRWRNLQLPMHGNPRARALAEQLRQAHAQPQALVAALLQRFNREPFAYTLKPPATGADGVDDFLFDTRSGFCAHYAGAMAFVLRAAGIPARVVAGYQGGELNPAGNYLLVHQFDAHAWVEYWQPEQGWLSVDPTYQVAPERIEQGLEQALAGDSEYLADAPLSPLRYRGLPWLNDMRLAWDSLNYGWQRWVLAYQGEQQGAFLQRWFGGLDPTRLGLLLGAAAILSVGLLALFLLKPWQGRGDLRSRQLRRFERLLEMHGLRRSPGEGLRSYGERAARVLPAQAPAIAAFVGAFEAQRYGHGGADDPGLRLRALRRALPWRLVRTPTRDGRGEEQA
;
A
#
# COMPACT_ATOMS: atom_id res chain seq x y z
N MET A 1 -36.81 18.14 14.03
CA MET A 1 -37.03 16.76 13.59
C MET A 1 -35.67 16.11 13.33
N ASN A 2 -35.28 15.13 14.15
CA ASN A 2 -33.96 14.50 14.11
C ASN A 2 -33.94 13.18 13.29
N ALA A 3 -34.97 12.95 12.46
CA ALA A 3 -35.09 11.73 11.68
C ALA A 3 -34.01 11.65 10.59
N ILE A 4 -33.46 10.46 10.40
CA ILE A 4 -32.43 10.18 9.40
C ILE A 4 -33.12 10.07 8.03
N PRO A 5 -32.70 10.87 7.00
CA PRO A 5 -33.27 10.73 5.67
C PRO A 5 -33.05 9.34 5.06
N ARG A 6 -34.00 8.88 4.27
CA ARG A 6 -33.96 7.55 3.64
C ARG A 6 -32.72 7.38 2.76
N VAL A 7 -32.35 8.42 1.99
CA VAL A 7 -31.18 8.41 1.12
C VAL A 7 -29.89 8.20 1.92
N ALA A 8 -29.77 8.89 3.09
CA ALA A 8 -28.60 8.70 3.97
C ALA A 8 -28.52 7.28 4.50
N LEU A 9 -29.64 6.67 4.91
CA LEU A 9 -29.67 5.30 5.43
C LEU A 9 -29.23 4.29 4.34
N VAL A 10 -29.69 4.46 3.11
CA VAL A 10 -29.28 3.61 1.97
C VAL A 10 -27.75 3.67 1.80
N TRP A 11 -27.20 4.88 1.74
CA TRP A 11 -25.76 5.03 1.53
C TRP A 11 -24.93 4.56 2.73
N LEU A 12 -25.45 4.67 3.97
CA LEU A 12 -24.78 4.11 5.15
C LEU A 12 -24.72 2.58 5.09
N LEU A 13 -25.79 1.92 4.64
CA LEU A 13 -25.79 0.46 4.48
C LEU A 13 -24.84 0.03 3.36
N VAL A 14 -24.85 0.73 2.23
CA VAL A 14 -23.92 0.46 1.11
C VAL A 14 -22.48 0.69 1.60
N ALA A 15 -22.21 1.80 2.30
CA ALA A 15 -20.88 2.09 2.83
C ALA A 15 -20.40 1.00 3.78
N GLN A 16 -21.30 0.46 4.64
CA GLN A 16 -20.91 -0.64 5.53
C GLN A 16 -20.47 -1.88 4.74
N VAL A 17 -21.22 -2.26 3.70
CA VAL A 17 -20.83 -3.39 2.84
C VAL A 17 -19.44 -3.14 2.27
N LEU A 18 -19.25 -1.96 1.68
CA LEU A 18 -18.00 -1.61 0.99
C LEU A 18 -16.81 -1.47 1.96
N VAL A 19 -17.04 -0.98 3.17
CA VAL A 19 -15.97 -0.89 4.18
C VAL A 19 -15.60 -2.27 4.72
N ILE A 20 -16.58 -3.13 5.00
CA ILE A 20 -16.35 -4.43 5.64
C ILE A 20 -15.77 -5.49 4.70
N UNK A 21 -16.07 -5.54 3.26
CA UNK A 21 -15.71 -6.25 2.54
C UNK A 21 -14.57 -6.57 2.61
N PRO A 22 -13.50 -5.72 2.37
CA PRO A 22 -12.09 -6.16 2.34
C PRO A 22 -11.55 -6.64 3.69
N HIS A 23 -12.07 -6.11 4.79
CA HIS A 23 -11.64 -6.50 6.13
C HIS A 23 -11.91 -7.98 6.44
N LEU A 24 -12.88 -8.61 5.77
CA LEU A 24 -13.22 -10.03 6.03
C LEU A 24 -12.05 -10.98 5.71
N ALA A 25 -11.11 -10.57 4.85
CA ALA A 25 -9.92 -11.38 4.55
C ALA A 25 -9.00 -11.51 5.77
N TYR A 26 -9.02 -10.55 6.68
CA TYR A 26 -8.10 -10.46 7.82
C TYR A 26 -8.79 -10.64 9.17
N MET A 27 -10.12 -10.74 9.17
CA MET A 27 -10.91 -10.74 10.39
C MET A 27 -11.54 -12.10 10.68
N PRO A 28 -11.81 -12.40 11.98
CA PRO A 28 -12.50 -13.64 12.33
C PRO A 28 -13.91 -13.72 11.72
N LEU A 29 -14.34 -14.91 11.35
CA LEU A 29 -15.64 -15.14 10.68
C LEU A 29 -16.85 -14.66 11.49
N TRP A 30 -16.74 -14.62 12.83
CA TRP A 30 -17.85 -14.15 13.68
C TRP A 30 -18.20 -12.67 13.41
N ILE A 31 -17.24 -11.85 12.93
CA ILE A 31 -17.49 -10.45 12.52
C ILE A 31 -18.51 -10.39 11.37
N ALA A 32 -18.39 -11.29 10.39
CA ALA A 32 -19.35 -11.36 9.28
C ALA A 32 -20.75 -11.72 9.78
N ALA A 33 -20.83 -12.71 10.68
CA ALA A 33 -22.12 -13.12 11.26
C ALA A 33 -22.76 -11.98 12.06
N MET A 34 -21.96 -11.28 12.88
CA MET A 34 -22.42 -10.12 13.66
C MET A 34 -22.91 -9.01 12.73
N TRP A 35 -22.18 -8.72 11.64
CA TRP A 35 -22.55 -7.70 10.67
C TRP A 35 -23.89 -8.04 9.99
N LEU A 36 -24.06 -9.27 9.51
CA LEU A 36 -25.31 -9.71 8.86
C LEU A 36 -26.50 -9.60 9.82
N GLY A 37 -26.33 -10.02 11.08
CA GLY A 37 -27.37 -9.92 12.11
C GLY A 37 -27.74 -8.46 12.40
N CYS A 38 -26.75 -7.60 12.57
CA CYS A 38 -26.97 -6.15 12.84
C CYS A 38 -27.61 -5.44 11.64
N ALA A 39 -27.18 -5.75 10.43
CA ALA A 39 -27.73 -5.18 9.20
C ALA A 39 -29.19 -5.61 9.01
N ALA A 40 -29.49 -6.92 9.20
CA ALA A 40 -30.85 -7.44 9.14
C ALA A 40 -31.75 -6.77 10.19
N TRP A 41 -31.27 -6.66 11.45
CA TRP A 41 -32.00 -5.97 12.52
C TRP A 41 -32.29 -4.51 12.10
N ARG A 42 -31.31 -3.79 11.58
CA ARG A 42 -31.48 -2.38 11.16
C ARG A 42 -32.54 -2.25 10.04
N VAL A 43 -32.55 -3.19 9.08
CA VAL A 43 -33.55 -3.23 8.01
C VAL A 43 -34.94 -3.49 8.60
N GLN A 44 -35.07 -4.40 9.59
CA GLN A 44 -36.34 -4.66 10.24
C GLN A 44 -36.85 -3.44 11.04
N VAL A 45 -35.96 -2.70 11.71
CA VAL A 45 -36.30 -1.43 12.37
C VAL A 45 -36.80 -0.41 11.33
N PHE A 46 -36.14 -0.32 10.19
CA PHE A 46 -36.56 0.59 9.11
C PHE A 46 -37.93 0.21 8.53
N ARG A 47 -38.21 -1.10 8.44
CA ARG A 47 -39.50 -1.61 7.98
C ARG A 47 -40.60 -1.56 9.05
N MET A 48 -40.31 -0.99 10.22
CA MET A 48 -41.22 -0.89 11.38
C MET A 48 -41.67 -2.28 11.91
N ARG A 49 -40.86 -3.32 11.65
CA ARG A 49 -41.17 -4.69 12.11
C ARG A 49 -40.40 -5.05 13.37
N ALA A 50 -39.43 -4.25 13.79
CA ALA A 50 -38.65 -4.43 15.00
C ALA A 50 -38.41 -3.09 15.70
N GLY A 51 -38.24 -3.14 17.03
CA GLY A 51 -37.87 -1.98 17.82
C GLY A 51 -36.35 -1.80 17.91
N TYR A 52 -35.94 -0.62 18.37
CA TYR A 52 -34.54 -0.39 18.68
C TYR A 52 -34.10 -1.27 19.86
N PRO A 53 -32.83 -1.75 19.84
CA PRO A 53 -32.35 -2.60 20.93
C PRO A 53 -32.37 -1.86 22.29
N ARG A 54 -32.75 -2.56 23.32
CA ARG A 54 -32.72 -2.09 24.71
C ARG A 54 -31.24 -1.93 25.16
N ALA A 55 -31.00 -1.13 26.18
CA ALA A 55 -29.66 -0.86 26.71
C ALA A 55 -28.87 -2.13 27.04
N TRP A 56 -29.54 -3.11 27.71
CA TRP A 56 -28.87 -4.36 28.07
C TRP A 56 -28.49 -5.21 26.85
N VAL A 57 -29.25 -5.16 25.73
CA VAL A 57 -28.94 -5.87 24.48
C VAL A 57 -27.67 -5.26 23.87
N LYS A 58 -27.57 -3.91 23.86
CA LYS A 58 -26.39 -3.23 23.37
C LYS A 58 -25.15 -3.58 24.18
N LEU A 59 -25.30 -3.59 25.52
CA LEU A 59 -24.19 -3.98 26.42
C LEU A 59 -23.77 -5.43 26.16
N ALA A 60 -24.76 -6.35 26.06
CA ALA A 60 -24.47 -7.76 25.77
C ALA A 60 -23.73 -7.94 24.45
N LEU A 61 -24.14 -7.25 23.37
CA LEU A 61 -23.47 -7.30 22.07
C LEU A 61 -22.06 -6.74 22.15
N ALA A 62 -21.84 -5.66 22.91
CA ALA A 62 -20.50 -5.07 23.09
C ALA A 62 -19.59 -6.02 23.87
N LEU A 63 -20.11 -6.65 24.94
CA LEU A 63 -19.37 -7.64 25.74
C LEU A 63 -19.04 -8.89 24.91
N LEU A 64 -19.98 -9.37 24.10
CA LEU A 64 -19.77 -10.50 23.19
C LEU A 64 -18.70 -10.17 22.14
N ALA A 65 -18.71 -8.93 21.60
CA ALA A 65 -17.69 -8.48 20.67
C ALA A 65 -16.30 -8.45 21.35
N GLY A 66 -16.20 -7.90 22.55
CA GLY A 66 -14.96 -7.90 23.32
C GLY A 66 -14.46 -9.31 23.64
N ALA A 67 -15.35 -10.18 24.07
CA ALA A 67 -15.02 -11.60 24.33
C ALA A 67 -14.58 -12.30 23.02
N GLY A 68 -15.28 -12.04 21.92
CA GLY A 68 -14.91 -12.57 20.60
C GLY A 68 -13.50 -12.16 20.16
N VAL A 69 -13.14 -10.89 20.39
CA VAL A 69 -11.78 -10.40 20.09
C VAL A 69 -10.78 -11.14 20.99
N TRP A 70 -11.02 -11.21 22.29
CA TRP A 70 -10.11 -11.86 23.23
C TRP A 70 -9.90 -13.33 22.88
N LEU A 71 -10.99 -14.07 22.55
CA LEU A 71 -10.92 -15.48 22.18
C LEU A 71 -10.20 -15.71 20.85
N SER A 72 -10.36 -14.79 19.87
CA SER A 72 -9.79 -14.96 18.53
C SER A 72 -8.37 -14.39 18.38
N ARG A 73 -7.99 -13.41 19.21
CA ARG A 73 -6.66 -12.74 19.12
C ARG A 73 -5.78 -12.96 20.36
N GLY A 74 -6.33 -13.49 21.46
CA GLY A 74 -5.61 -13.70 22.72
C GLY A 74 -5.35 -12.43 23.52
N SER A 75 -5.73 -11.25 23.00
CA SER A 75 -5.50 -9.95 23.62
C SER A 75 -6.55 -8.96 23.16
N LEU A 76 -6.85 -7.97 24.02
CA LEU A 76 -7.68 -6.81 23.65
C LEU A 76 -6.82 -5.60 23.24
N VAL A 77 -5.50 -5.70 23.38
CA VAL A 77 -4.55 -4.63 23.10
C VAL A 77 -3.68 -5.04 21.92
N GLY A 78 -3.39 -4.10 21.04
CA GLY A 78 -2.59 -4.33 19.84
C GLY A 78 -3.32 -3.90 18.59
N LEU A 79 -2.59 -3.84 17.49
CA LEU A 79 -3.11 -3.33 16.21
C LEU A 79 -4.23 -4.22 15.66
N ASP A 80 -4.03 -5.54 15.68
CA ASP A 80 -5.01 -6.52 15.19
C ASP A 80 -6.30 -6.48 16.02
N ALA A 81 -6.15 -6.52 17.36
CA ALA A 81 -7.29 -6.46 18.27
C ALA A 81 -8.03 -5.13 18.13
N GLY A 82 -7.28 -4.03 18.03
CA GLY A 82 -7.84 -2.69 17.84
C GLY A 82 -8.62 -2.55 16.54
N ALA A 83 -8.12 -3.13 15.46
CA ALA A 83 -8.81 -3.12 14.16
C ALA A 83 -10.13 -3.92 14.22
N VAL A 84 -10.11 -5.10 14.85
CA VAL A 84 -11.33 -5.93 15.02
C VAL A 84 -12.35 -5.20 15.89
N LEU A 85 -11.90 -4.55 17.00
CA LEU A 85 -12.77 -3.76 17.89
C LEU A 85 -13.36 -2.55 17.13
N LEU A 86 -12.59 -1.87 16.30
CA LEU A 86 -13.07 -0.74 15.50
C LEU A 86 -14.19 -1.18 14.53
N ILE A 87 -13.96 -2.29 13.81
CA ILE A 87 -14.96 -2.82 12.87
C ILE A 87 -16.19 -3.30 13.62
N ALA A 88 -16.02 -3.96 14.79
CA ALA A 88 -17.14 -4.36 15.64
C ALA A 88 -17.94 -3.13 16.11
N ALA A 89 -17.26 -2.07 16.56
CA ALA A 89 -17.91 -0.81 16.96
C ALA A 89 -18.67 -0.17 15.78
N PHE A 90 -18.08 -0.18 14.58
CA PHE A 90 -18.70 0.32 13.35
C PHE A 90 -19.98 -0.47 13.01
N ILE A 91 -19.97 -1.79 13.21
CA ILE A 91 -21.13 -2.66 12.99
C ILE A 91 -22.22 -2.38 14.05
N LEU A 92 -21.86 -2.37 15.33
CA LEU A 92 -22.79 -2.19 16.44
C LEU A 92 -23.45 -0.80 16.41
N LYS A 93 -22.71 0.24 16.00
CA LYS A 93 -23.22 1.59 15.89
C LYS A 93 -24.37 1.72 14.88
N LEU A 94 -24.42 0.86 13.85
CA LEU A 94 -25.52 0.83 12.87
C LEU A 94 -26.88 0.55 13.55
N VAL A 95 -26.91 -0.42 14.46
CA VAL A 95 -28.17 -0.82 15.15
C VAL A 95 -28.55 0.21 16.20
N GLU A 96 -27.55 0.84 16.84
CA GLU A 96 -27.79 1.87 17.86
C GLU A 96 -28.33 3.18 17.27
N MET A 97 -28.00 3.48 16.01
CA MET A 97 -28.20 4.76 15.34
C MET A 97 -29.69 5.19 15.33
N LYS A 98 -30.00 6.31 16.00
CA LYS A 98 -31.35 6.92 16.08
C LYS A 98 -31.38 8.34 15.52
N THR A 99 -30.33 9.09 15.72
CA THR A 99 -30.26 10.53 15.42
C THR A 99 -29.28 10.81 14.28
N ARG A 100 -29.35 12.03 13.72
CA ARG A 100 -28.38 12.49 12.72
C ARG A 100 -26.96 12.52 13.30
N ARG A 101 -26.80 12.81 14.60
CA ARG A 101 -25.52 12.78 15.28
C ARG A 101 -24.92 11.35 15.29
N ASP A 102 -25.76 10.36 15.56
CA ASP A 102 -25.31 8.95 15.52
C ASP A 102 -24.86 8.55 14.12
N ALA A 103 -25.60 9.00 13.10
CA ALA A 103 -25.27 8.75 11.70
C ALA A 103 -23.93 9.42 11.31
N LEU A 104 -23.64 10.64 11.80
CA LEU A 104 -22.35 11.30 11.59
C LEU A 104 -21.20 10.50 12.24
N VAL A 105 -21.41 10.02 13.47
CA VAL A 105 -20.41 9.17 14.15
C VAL A 105 -20.14 7.92 13.31
N LEU A 106 -21.19 7.29 12.75
CA LEU A 106 -21.03 6.11 11.90
C LEU A 106 -20.24 6.44 10.62
N VAL A 107 -20.49 7.59 9.98
CA VAL A 107 -19.75 8.04 8.80
C VAL A 107 -18.25 8.20 9.14
N PHE A 108 -17.93 8.89 10.25
CA PHE A 108 -16.54 9.12 10.64
C PHE A 108 -15.84 7.82 11.05
N LEU A 109 -16.55 6.90 11.75
CA LEU A 109 -16.00 5.57 12.02
C LEU A 109 -15.71 4.82 10.71
N GLY A 110 -16.58 4.97 9.71
CA GLY A 110 -16.38 4.38 8.39
C GLY A 110 -15.11 4.90 7.70
N PHE A 111 -14.90 6.22 7.71
CA PHE A 111 -13.66 6.79 7.17
C PHE A 111 -12.42 6.26 7.90
N PHE A 112 -12.50 6.20 9.23
CA PHE A 112 -11.39 5.67 10.03
C PHE A 112 -11.14 4.18 9.73
N ALA A 113 -12.21 3.39 9.55
CA ALA A 113 -12.08 1.98 9.17
C ALA A 113 -11.41 1.81 7.79
N VAL A 114 -11.72 2.68 6.80
CA VAL A 114 -11.04 2.66 5.50
C VAL A 114 -9.53 2.90 5.67
N VAL A 115 -9.15 3.87 6.51
CA VAL A 115 -7.72 4.17 6.78
C VAL A 115 -7.05 2.98 7.46
N VAL A 116 -7.71 2.36 8.45
CA VAL A 116 -7.16 1.18 9.16
C VAL A 116 -6.97 0.00 8.20
N GLY A 117 -7.78 -0.12 7.15
CA GLY A 117 -7.62 -1.15 6.12
C GLY A 117 -6.24 -1.12 5.47
N TYR A 118 -5.63 0.06 5.30
CA TYR A 118 -4.30 0.20 4.71
C TYR A 118 -3.18 -0.37 5.59
N LEU A 119 -3.44 -0.66 6.86
CA LEU A 119 -2.47 -1.35 7.72
C LEU A 119 -2.35 -2.85 7.35
N PHE A 120 -3.34 -3.39 6.64
CA PHE A 120 -3.37 -4.79 6.23
C PHE A 120 -3.08 -4.98 4.74
N ASP A 121 -3.53 -4.04 3.91
CA ASP A 121 -3.29 -4.08 2.46
C ASP A 121 -3.12 -2.66 1.93
N ASP A 122 -1.90 -2.33 1.54
CA ASP A 122 -1.53 -1.03 0.96
C ASP A 122 -1.32 -1.09 -0.56
N GLY A 123 -1.77 -2.17 -1.20
CA GLY A 123 -1.61 -2.41 -2.63
C GLY A 123 -2.40 -1.42 -3.50
N PHE A 124 -2.06 -1.39 -4.79
CA PHE A 124 -2.73 -0.53 -5.78
C PHE A 124 -4.25 -0.81 -5.83
N LEU A 125 -4.63 -2.09 -5.79
CA LEU A 125 -6.05 -2.47 -5.83
C LEU A 125 -6.80 -1.98 -4.59
N ALA A 126 -6.20 -2.10 -3.41
CA ALA A 126 -6.77 -1.60 -2.16
C ALA A 126 -7.01 -0.08 -2.23
N ALA A 127 -6.03 0.66 -2.78
CA ALA A 127 -6.14 2.11 -2.97
C ALA A 127 -7.28 2.47 -3.94
N LEU A 128 -7.35 1.79 -5.08
CA LEU A 128 -8.42 2.01 -6.07
C LEU A 128 -9.79 1.64 -5.47
N TYR A 129 -9.88 0.51 -4.80
CA TYR A 129 -11.11 0.05 -4.15
C TYR A 129 -11.60 1.05 -3.11
N SER A 130 -10.68 1.66 -2.32
CA SER A 130 -11.06 2.58 -1.24
C SER A 130 -11.86 3.80 -1.73
N LEU A 131 -11.77 4.14 -3.02
CA LEU A 131 -12.59 5.21 -3.62
C LEU A 131 -14.09 4.88 -3.53
N LEU A 132 -14.47 3.60 -3.55
CA LEU A 132 -15.87 3.17 -3.49
C LEU A 132 -16.48 3.44 -2.10
N PRO A 133 -15.92 2.91 -0.97
CA PRO A 133 -16.46 3.23 0.34
C PRO A 133 -16.35 4.71 0.70
N VAL A 134 -15.28 5.41 0.29
CA VAL A 134 -15.15 6.87 0.51
C VAL A 134 -16.29 7.61 -0.20
N THR A 135 -16.58 7.27 -1.47
CA THR A 135 -17.68 7.89 -2.22
C THR A 135 -19.04 7.61 -1.55
N ALA A 136 -19.25 6.37 -1.09
CA ALA A 136 -20.50 5.99 -0.41
C ALA A 136 -20.66 6.71 0.93
N LEU A 137 -19.58 6.88 1.71
CA LEU A 137 -19.59 7.64 2.97
C LEU A 137 -19.86 9.11 2.73
N LEU A 138 -19.26 9.72 1.67
CA LEU A 138 -19.54 11.08 1.26
C LEU A 138 -21.00 11.23 0.82
N ALA A 139 -21.53 10.27 0.07
CA ALA A 139 -22.94 10.27 -0.35
C ALA A 139 -23.87 10.17 0.88
N ALA A 140 -23.49 9.39 1.89
CA ALA A 140 -24.24 9.31 3.16
C ALA A 140 -24.23 10.66 3.88
N LEU A 141 -23.05 11.30 3.95
CA LEU A 141 -22.88 12.62 4.59
C LEU A 141 -23.74 13.69 3.89
N ILE A 142 -23.70 13.74 2.55
CA ILE A 142 -24.55 14.64 1.75
C ILE A 142 -26.03 14.33 1.98
N GLY A 143 -26.38 13.03 1.99
CA GLY A 143 -27.75 12.56 2.22
C GLY A 143 -28.31 13.00 3.58
N LEU A 144 -27.45 13.13 4.59
CA LEU A 144 -27.87 13.63 5.92
C LEU A 144 -28.30 15.10 5.88
N GLN A 145 -27.86 15.88 4.88
CA GLN A 145 -28.23 17.29 4.73
C GLN A 145 -29.46 17.48 3.84
N GLN A 146 -29.93 16.41 3.17
CA GLN A 146 -31.10 16.48 2.31
C GLN A 146 -32.40 16.42 3.11
N SER A 147 -33.52 16.82 2.49
CA SER A 147 -34.83 16.73 3.11
C SER A 147 -35.24 15.25 3.33
N ALA A 148 -36.10 15.03 4.32
CA ALA A 148 -36.60 13.67 4.62
C ALA A 148 -37.38 13.06 3.44
N PHE A 149 -37.88 13.89 2.53
CA PHE A 149 -38.68 13.47 1.37
C PHE A 149 -37.85 13.15 0.14
N ALA A 150 -36.52 13.38 0.16
CA ALA A 150 -35.64 12.97 -0.94
C ALA A 150 -35.71 11.45 -1.11
N SER A 151 -36.07 10.98 -2.29
CA SER A 151 -36.30 9.54 -2.54
C SER A 151 -35.28 8.89 -3.46
N ARG A 152 -34.52 9.70 -4.22
CA ARG A 152 -33.60 9.19 -5.23
C ARG A 152 -32.15 9.28 -4.74
N PRO A 153 -31.46 8.13 -4.58
CA PRO A 153 -30.06 8.14 -4.11
C PRO A 153 -29.04 8.51 -5.19
N TRP A 154 -29.36 8.35 -6.48
CA TRP A 154 -28.41 8.53 -7.58
C TRP A 154 -27.84 9.96 -7.70
N PRO A 155 -28.64 11.05 -7.59
CA PRO A 155 -28.07 12.40 -7.62
C PRO A 155 -27.07 12.67 -6.49
N THR A 156 -27.30 12.07 -5.31
CA THR A 156 -26.39 12.19 -4.16
C THR A 156 -25.04 11.55 -4.46
N LEU A 157 -25.05 10.36 -5.08
CA LEU A 157 -23.84 9.66 -5.48
C LEU A 157 -23.06 10.47 -6.52
N ARG A 158 -23.76 10.98 -7.54
CA ARG A 158 -23.13 11.79 -8.59
C ARG A 158 -22.47 13.05 -8.01
N LEU A 159 -23.11 13.68 -7.02
CA LEU A 159 -22.53 14.83 -6.33
C LEU A 159 -21.31 14.43 -5.51
N ALA A 160 -21.38 13.30 -4.75
CA ALA A 160 -20.26 12.80 -3.96
C ALA A 160 -19.05 12.46 -4.86
N GLY A 161 -19.29 11.76 -5.97
CA GLY A 161 -18.24 11.44 -6.95
C GLY A 161 -17.62 12.69 -7.58
N GLY A 162 -18.46 13.68 -7.90
CA GLY A 162 -18.00 14.97 -8.43
C GLY A 162 -17.09 15.71 -7.44
N LEU A 163 -17.45 15.74 -6.16
CA LEU A 163 -16.62 16.35 -5.11
C LEU A 163 -15.29 15.61 -4.95
N LEU A 164 -15.33 14.28 -4.97
CA LEU A 164 -14.10 13.47 -4.88
C LEU A 164 -13.18 13.74 -6.07
N LEU A 165 -13.74 13.78 -7.29
CA LEU A 165 -12.97 14.09 -8.50
C LEU A 165 -12.35 15.50 -8.43
N GLN A 166 -13.09 16.48 -7.89
CA GLN A 166 -12.59 17.84 -7.70
C GLN A 166 -11.47 17.92 -6.64
N ALA A 167 -11.44 16.98 -5.69
CA ALA A 167 -10.39 16.93 -4.68
C ALA A 167 -9.06 16.36 -5.21
N LEU A 168 -9.08 15.62 -6.34
CA LEU A 168 -7.88 14.95 -6.87
C LEU A 168 -6.71 15.92 -7.16
N PRO A 169 -6.91 17.09 -7.81
CA PRO A 169 -5.78 17.99 -8.05
C PRO A 169 -5.12 18.46 -6.74
N LEU A 170 -5.92 18.80 -5.74
CA LEU A 170 -5.40 19.22 -4.42
C LEU A 170 -4.69 18.05 -3.72
N MET A 171 -5.24 16.84 -3.81
CA MET A 171 -4.62 15.64 -3.25
C MET A 171 -3.23 15.39 -3.88
N LEU A 172 -3.14 15.49 -5.23
CA LEU A 172 -1.87 15.30 -5.94
C LEU A 172 -0.86 16.37 -5.53
N LEU A 173 -1.29 17.62 -5.43
CA LEU A 173 -0.43 18.72 -5.00
C LEU A 173 0.11 18.48 -3.59
N LEU A 174 -0.78 18.12 -2.65
CA LEU A 174 -0.36 17.81 -1.28
C LEU A 174 0.57 16.59 -1.24
N PHE A 175 0.28 15.57 -2.04
CA PHE A 175 1.13 14.36 -2.12
C PHE A 175 2.57 14.70 -2.55
N LEU A 176 2.74 15.56 -3.55
CA LEU A 176 4.05 15.92 -4.09
C LEU A 176 4.83 16.87 -3.18
N PHE A 177 4.16 17.83 -2.56
CA PHE A 177 4.82 18.97 -1.91
C PHE A 177 4.71 18.96 -0.38
N PHE A 178 3.73 18.28 0.21
CA PHE A 178 3.58 18.28 1.68
C PHE A 178 4.77 17.56 2.33
N PRO A 179 5.49 18.20 3.27
CA PRO A 179 6.69 17.60 3.85
C PRO A 179 6.39 16.23 4.50
N ARG A 180 7.17 15.23 4.12
CA ARG A 180 7.07 13.87 4.66
C ARG A 180 7.87 13.80 5.96
N LEU A 181 7.18 14.00 7.08
CA LEU A 181 7.77 13.78 8.39
C LEU A 181 7.86 12.27 8.64
N GLY A 182 8.99 11.81 9.14
CA GLY A 182 9.11 10.43 9.59
C GLY A 182 8.11 10.14 10.71
N PRO A 183 7.84 8.87 11.00
CA PRO A 183 6.86 8.52 12.03
C PRO A 183 7.30 9.10 13.38
N LEU A 184 6.41 9.88 13.98
CA LEU A 184 6.66 10.54 15.28
C LEU A 184 6.60 9.52 16.43
N TRP A 185 6.08 8.33 16.18
CA TRP A 185 6.02 7.23 17.14
C TRP A 185 6.10 5.91 16.37
N SER A 186 6.74 4.92 16.96
CA SER A 186 6.71 3.54 16.49
C SER A 186 5.68 2.78 17.33
N LEU A 187 4.58 2.36 16.72
CA LEU A 187 3.71 1.38 17.35
C LEU A 187 4.40 0.03 17.23
N PRO A 188 4.70 -0.66 18.35
CA PRO A 188 5.19 -2.02 18.23
C PRO A 188 4.09 -2.86 17.58
N MET A 189 4.30 -3.22 16.34
CA MET A 189 3.43 -4.20 15.68
C MET A 189 3.68 -5.54 16.35
N PRO A 190 2.64 -6.20 16.90
CA PRO A 190 2.82 -7.57 17.35
C PRO A 190 3.31 -8.38 16.15
N GLY A 191 4.45 -9.01 16.30
CA GLY A 191 4.97 -9.87 15.24
C GLY A 191 3.88 -10.81 14.78
N ASN A 192 3.53 -10.72 13.52
CA ASN A 192 2.55 -11.61 12.93
C ASN A 192 3.08 -13.04 13.15
N LYS A 193 2.41 -13.80 14.00
CA LYS A 193 2.72 -15.24 14.15
C LYS A 193 2.38 -15.89 12.80
N GLY A 194 3.38 -15.99 11.94
CA GLY A 194 3.19 -16.51 10.60
C GLY A 194 3.89 -15.72 9.51
N VAL A 195 4.81 -14.77 9.86
CA VAL A 195 5.68 -14.20 8.84
C VAL A 195 6.61 -15.34 8.38
N THR A 196 6.33 -15.84 7.19
CA THR A 196 7.18 -16.82 6.52
C THR A 196 8.48 -16.10 6.10
N GLY A 197 9.59 -16.65 6.52
CA GLY A 197 10.89 -16.07 6.17
C GLY A 197 12.03 -16.83 6.85
N LEU A 198 13.25 -16.48 6.49
CA LEU A 198 14.45 -17.09 7.05
C LEU A 198 14.54 -16.81 8.56
N SER A 199 14.97 -17.81 9.33
CA SER A 199 15.17 -17.72 10.78
C SER A 199 16.65 -17.69 11.15
N GLU A 200 16.96 -17.31 12.39
CA GLU A 200 18.32 -17.26 12.93
C GLU A 200 18.96 -18.65 13.07
N SER A 201 18.20 -19.70 12.89
CA SER A 201 18.69 -21.07 12.93
C SER A 201 18.06 -21.88 11.81
N MET A 202 18.76 -22.90 11.37
CA MET A 202 18.33 -23.77 10.29
C MET A 202 18.41 -25.23 10.78
N ALA A 203 17.26 -25.80 11.04
CA ALA A 203 17.12 -27.23 11.24
C ALA A 203 16.68 -27.88 9.92
N PRO A 204 16.93 -29.19 9.77
CA PRO A 204 16.32 -29.93 8.67
C PRO A 204 14.80 -29.75 8.69
N GLY A 205 14.24 -29.21 7.62
CA GLY A 205 12.81 -28.93 7.49
C GLY A 205 12.45 -27.45 7.39
N ASP A 206 13.19 -26.55 8.02
CA ASP A 206 12.84 -25.11 8.06
C ASP A 206 12.81 -24.49 6.63
N ILE A 207 13.83 -24.74 5.81
CA ILE A 207 13.88 -24.23 4.43
C ILE A 207 12.86 -24.97 3.54
N ALA A 208 12.55 -26.23 3.84
CA ALA A 208 11.56 -26.98 3.07
C ALA A 208 10.16 -26.36 3.19
N GLU A 209 9.83 -25.82 4.37
CA GLU A 209 8.56 -25.10 4.57
C GLU A 209 8.53 -23.81 3.74
N LEU A 210 9.62 -23.03 3.73
CA LEU A 210 9.75 -21.83 2.89
C LEU A 210 9.65 -22.18 1.41
N GLY A 211 10.22 -23.30 0.98
CA GLY A 211 10.16 -23.77 -0.40
C GLY A 211 8.74 -23.95 -0.93
N ARG A 212 7.74 -24.06 -0.04
CA ARG A 212 6.33 -24.20 -0.42
C ARG A 212 5.58 -22.87 -0.50
N SER A 213 6.18 -21.78 0.00
CA SER A 213 5.54 -20.47 0.04
C SER A 213 5.83 -19.68 -1.23
N ALA A 214 4.79 -19.30 -1.95
CA ALA A 214 4.88 -18.43 -3.13
C ALA A 214 4.83 -16.94 -2.76
N GLU A 215 4.87 -16.60 -1.47
CA GLU A 215 4.88 -15.21 -1.03
C GLU A 215 6.13 -14.50 -1.53
N LEU A 216 5.98 -13.22 -1.85
CA LEU A 216 7.08 -12.38 -2.28
C LEU A 216 7.97 -12.04 -1.07
N ALA A 217 9.27 -12.24 -1.17
CA ALA A 217 10.24 -11.81 -0.16
C ALA A 217 10.73 -10.39 -0.47
N PHE A 218 11.15 -10.13 -1.70
CA PHE A 218 11.59 -8.80 -2.11
C PHE A 218 11.61 -8.67 -3.64
N ARG A 219 11.71 -7.41 -4.11
CA ARG A 219 11.94 -7.10 -5.52
C ARG A 219 13.26 -6.38 -5.68
N VAL A 220 13.95 -6.62 -6.80
CA VAL A 220 15.25 -5.99 -7.09
C VAL A 220 15.24 -5.41 -8.49
N ARG A 221 15.68 -4.16 -8.62
CA ARG A 221 15.87 -3.53 -9.93
C ARG A 221 17.30 -3.05 -10.06
N PHE A 222 18.05 -3.62 -10.98
CA PHE A 222 19.42 -3.22 -11.29
C PHE A 222 19.44 -1.92 -12.09
N GLU A 223 20.48 -1.10 -11.90
CA GLU A 223 20.72 0.09 -12.73
C GLU A 223 21.14 -0.31 -14.15
N GLY A 224 21.74 -1.49 -14.30
CA GLY A 224 22.11 -2.08 -15.58
C GLY A 224 21.40 -3.40 -15.85
N ALA A 225 21.99 -4.23 -16.69
CA ALA A 225 21.50 -5.59 -16.91
C ALA A 225 21.72 -6.44 -15.63
N PRO A 226 20.74 -7.22 -15.22
CA PRO A 226 20.95 -8.11 -14.05
C PRO A 226 21.98 -9.18 -14.39
N PRO A 227 22.78 -9.63 -13.41
CA PRO A 227 23.65 -10.79 -13.61
C PRO A 227 22.85 -12.05 -13.96
N PRO A 228 23.50 -13.06 -14.56
CA PRO A 228 22.86 -14.36 -14.78
C PRO A 228 22.32 -14.96 -13.50
N ARG A 229 21.24 -15.74 -13.60
CA ARG A 229 20.53 -16.29 -12.44
C ARG A 229 21.44 -17.06 -11.48
N GLU A 230 22.40 -17.81 -12.03
CA GLU A 230 23.36 -18.61 -11.25
C GLU A 230 24.34 -17.77 -10.41
N GLN A 231 24.39 -16.45 -10.61
CA GLN A 231 25.21 -15.54 -9.81
C GLN A 231 24.38 -14.76 -8.77
N LEU A 232 23.07 -14.93 -8.74
CA LEU A 232 22.16 -14.17 -7.88
C LEU A 232 22.02 -14.88 -6.52
N TYR A 233 23.02 -14.75 -5.64
CA TYR A 233 23.01 -15.26 -4.27
C TYR A 233 22.78 -14.09 -3.31
N TRP A 234 21.56 -13.97 -2.81
CA TRP A 234 21.10 -12.90 -1.92
C TRP A 234 21.35 -13.30 -0.48
N ARG A 235 22.45 -12.83 0.09
CA ARG A 235 22.83 -13.13 1.48
C ARG A 235 21.83 -12.51 2.45
N ALA A 236 21.37 -13.28 3.45
CA ALA A 236 20.61 -12.81 4.58
C ALA A 236 21.45 -12.87 5.86
N LEU A 237 21.95 -14.05 6.20
CA LEU A 237 22.72 -14.27 7.41
C LEU A 237 23.69 -15.45 7.23
N THR A 238 24.62 -15.56 8.17
CA THR A 238 25.59 -16.67 8.18
C THR A 238 25.43 -17.47 9.46
N MET A 239 25.44 -18.79 9.33
CA MET A 239 25.29 -19.73 10.42
C MET A 239 26.65 -20.37 10.71
N GLU A 240 27.21 -20.02 11.86
CA GLU A 240 28.56 -20.39 12.24
C GLU A 240 28.60 -21.43 13.36
N ARG A 241 27.49 -21.63 14.09
CA ARG A 241 27.43 -22.58 15.21
C ARG A 241 26.64 -23.82 14.82
N PHE A 242 27.23 -24.99 15.05
CA PHE A 242 26.57 -26.28 14.83
C PHE A 242 26.46 -27.01 16.18
N ASP A 243 25.25 -27.41 16.56
CA ASP A 243 24.98 -28.07 17.84
C ASP A 243 24.96 -29.61 17.73
N GLY A 244 25.13 -30.15 16.53
CA GLY A 244 25.03 -31.58 16.22
C GLY A 244 23.84 -31.90 15.32
N ARG A 245 22.85 -31.03 15.28
CA ARG A 245 21.63 -31.20 14.46
C ARG A 245 21.25 -29.94 13.69
N ARG A 246 21.51 -28.79 14.29
CA ARG A 246 21.02 -27.50 13.80
C ARG A 246 22.18 -26.53 13.60
N TRP A 247 22.16 -25.82 12.50
CA TRP A 247 23.04 -24.66 12.25
C TRP A 247 22.36 -23.40 12.74
N ALA A 248 23.09 -22.51 13.39
CA ALA A 248 22.55 -21.27 13.94
C ALA A 248 23.58 -20.13 13.83
N GLN A 249 23.09 -18.93 13.86
CA GLN A 249 23.95 -17.74 13.93
C GLN A 249 24.71 -17.76 15.26
N ALA A 250 25.98 -17.42 15.23
CA ALA A 250 26.79 -17.32 16.45
C ALA A 250 26.51 -15.98 17.14
N PRO A 251 26.54 -15.94 18.48
CA PRO A 251 26.48 -14.65 19.17
C PRO A 251 27.64 -13.75 18.75
N GLN A 252 27.33 -12.49 18.51
CA GLN A 252 28.34 -11.50 18.15
C GLN A 252 29.12 -11.08 19.38
N TRP A 253 30.43 -10.98 19.26
CA TRP A 253 31.29 -10.55 20.37
C TRP A 253 31.54 -9.04 20.25
N SER A 254 31.53 -8.35 21.37
CA SER A 254 31.94 -6.94 21.43
C SER A 254 33.42 -6.83 21.00
N GLY A 255 33.69 -6.00 20.01
CA GLY A 255 35.01 -5.80 19.44
C GLY A 255 35.30 -6.50 18.12
N GLU A 256 34.26 -7.04 17.45
CA GLU A 256 34.39 -7.60 16.09
C GLU A 256 34.30 -6.51 15.01
N ASP A 257 34.99 -5.40 15.21
CA ASP A 257 34.81 -4.23 14.34
C ASP A 257 35.77 -4.13 13.15
N ALA A 258 36.84 -4.95 13.13
CA ALA A 258 37.86 -4.86 12.09
C ALA A 258 37.68 -5.99 11.04
N MET A 259 36.70 -5.77 10.17
CA MET A 259 36.52 -6.63 9.01
C MET A 259 37.34 -6.09 7.82
N HIS A 260 38.14 -6.96 7.22
CA HIS A 260 39.02 -6.60 6.13
C HIS A 260 38.50 -7.17 4.81
N TRP A 261 38.11 -6.28 3.91
CA TRP A 261 37.71 -6.68 2.56
C TRP A 261 38.19 -5.66 1.54
N GLN A 262 38.40 -6.12 0.32
CA GLN A 262 38.89 -5.28 -0.78
C GLN A 262 37.91 -5.40 -1.96
N LYS A 263 37.55 -4.26 -2.52
CA LYS A 263 36.71 -4.20 -3.71
C LYS A 263 37.46 -4.86 -4.89
N ARG A 264 36.82 -5.80 -5.53
CA ARG A 264 37.28 -6.47 -6.74
C ARG A 264 36.11 -6.63 -7.70
N GLY A 265 36.37 -6.49 -8.98
CA GLY A 265 35.34 -6.61 -10.01
C GLY A 265 34.40 -5.43 -10.11
N PRO A 266 33.39 -5.52 -10.96
CA PRO A 266 32.44 -4.44 -11.19
C PRO A 266 31.51 -4.24 -10.01
N GLU A 267 31.16 -2.98 -9.75
CA GLU A 267 30.13 -2.60 -8.78
C GLU A 267 28.75 -2.86 -9.40
N LEU A 268 27.91 -3.58 -8.68
CA LEU A 268 26.51 -3.79 -9.04
C LEU A 268 25.62 -2.90 -8.18
N ARG A 269 24.89 -1.97 -8.82
CA ARG A 269 23.96 -1.07 -8.15
C ARG A 269 22.54 -1.48 -8.44
N TYR A 270 21.73 -1.48 -7.37
CA TYR A 270 20.32 -1.91 -7.49
C TYR A 270 19.46 -1.35 -6.36
N ASP A 271 18.18 -1.17 -6.69
CA ASP A 271 17.12 -0.81 -5.74
C ASP A 271 16.46 -2.09 -5.23
N VAL A 272 16.17 -2.14 -3.94
CA VAL A 272 15.46 -3.27 -3.32
C VAL A 272 14.17 -2.77 -2.66
N ILE A 273 13.06 -3.48 -2.90
CA ILE A 273 11.81 -3.31 -2.13
C ILE A 273 11.58 -4.60 -1.36
N MET A 274 11.90 -4.55 -0.06
CA MET A 274 11.82 -5.70 0.84
C MET A 274 10.46 -5.74 1.53
N GLN A 275 9.84 -6.92 1.58
CA GLN A 275 8.60 -7.12 2.34
C GLN A 275 8.91 -7.20 3.85
N PRO A 276 7.93 -6.94 4.71
CA PRO A 276 8.13 -7.09 6.16
C PRO A 276 8.56 -8.53 6.50
N SER A 277 9.65 -8.66 7.24
CA SER A 277 10.22 -9.95 7.62
C SER A 277 10.29 -10.14 9.14
N SER A 278 10.08 -9.08 9.91
CA SER A 278 10.30 -9.03 11.36
C SER A 278 11.75 -9.37 11.76
N GLN A 279 12.67 -9.35 10.79
CA GLN A 279 14.10 -9.63 11.01
C GLN A 279 14.92 -8.34 10.80
N SER A 280 16.14 -8.35 11.34
CA SER A 280 17.01 -7.16 11.30
C SER A 280 17.98 -7.16 10.12
N TRP A 281 18.09 -8.25 9.36
CA TRP A 281 19.00 -8.31 8.21
C TRP A 281 18.33 -7.83 6.92
N LEU A 282 19.15 -7.29 6.01
CA LEU A 282 18.76 -6.91 4.66
C LEU A 282 19.38 -7.87 3.64
N PHE A 283 18.70 -8.06 2.53
CA PHE A 283 19.17 -8.95 1.45
C PHE A 283 20.08 -8.19 0.50
N ALA A 284 21.25 -8.72 0.20
CA ALA A 284 22.18 -8.13 -0.75
C ALA A 284 23.04 -9.21 -1.41
N LEU A 285 23.57 -8.89 -2.59
CA LEU A 285 24.54 -9.77 -3.26
C LEU A 285 25.89 -9.65 -2.58
N ASP A 286 26.32 -10.73 -1.95
CA ASP A 286 27.59 -10.87 -1.28
C ASP A 286 28.00 -9.64 -0.43
N VAL A 287 29.17 -9.02 -0.66
CA VAL A 287 29.62 -7.84 0.11
C VAL A 287 28.93 -6.61 -0.43
N ALA A 288 28.17 -5.92 0.43
CA ALA A 288 27.35 -4.81 0.00
C ALA A 288 27.46 -3.60 0.94
N GLN A 289 27.15 -2.44 0.38
CA GLN A 289 26.91 -1.18 1.09
C GLN A 289 25.52 -0.69 0.75
N THR A 290 24.90 0.05 1.67
CA THR A 290 23.54 0.56 1.48
C THR A 290 23.44 2.03 1.88
N ASP A 291 22.43 2.73 1.35
CA ASP A 291 22.09 4.09 1.71
C ASP A 291 21.40 4.21 3.09
N GLN A 292 21.03 3.08 3.70
CA GLN A 292 20.33 3.08 5.00
C GLN A 292 21.30 3.41 6.14
N THR A 293 21.10 4.54 6.81
CA THR A 293 21.97 5.05 7.86
C THR A 293 21.95 4.22 9.15
N ASP A 294 20.87 3.43 9.35
CA ASP A 294 20.72 2.55 10.54
C ASP A 294 21.25 1.14 10.29
N THR A 295 21.95 0.91 9.17
CA THR A 295 22.43 -0.41 8.75
C THR A 295 23.96 -0.48 8.84
N ARG A 296 24.48 -1.65 9.24
CA ARG A 296 25.91 -1.94 9.31
C ARG A 296 26.21 -3.22 8.53
N LEU A 297 27.38 -3.26 7.91
CA LEU A 297 27.95 -4.51 7.38
C LEU A 297 28.60 -5.26 8.54
N MET A 298 28.20 -6.50 8.76
CA MET A 298 28.67 -7.32 9.88
C MET A 298 29.90 -8.15 9.50
N SER A 299 30.60 -8.74 10.50
CA SER A 299 31.86 -9.50 10.30
C SER A 299 31.68 -10.71 9.38
N ASP A 300 30.47 -11.21 9.22
CA ASP A 300 30.13 -12.31 8.29
C ASP A 300 29.59 -11.80 6.94
N PHE A 301 29.71 -10.49 6.70
CA PHE A 301 29.35 -9.80 5.45
C PHE A 301 27.84 -9.70 5.17
N HIS A 302 26.96 -9.93 6.17
CA HIS A 302 25.55 -9.57 6.00
C HIS A 302 25.29 -8.12 6.42
N LEU A 303 24.23 -7.53 5.87
CA LEU A 303 23.78 -6.17 6.24
C LEU A 303 22.76 -6.31 7.37
N GLN A 304 23.02 -5.63 8.49
CA GLN A 304 22.12 -5.67 9.65
C GLN A 304 21.67 -4.28 10.06
N ARG A 305 20.36 -4.11 10.22
CA ARG A 305 19.74 -2.90 10.75
C ARG A 305 19.67 -2.93 12.27
N ARG A 306 19.53 -1.75 12.87
CA ARG A 306 19.26 -1.61 14.32
C ARG A 306 17.85 -2.09 14.67
N GLN A 307 16.88 -1.92 13.76
CA GLN A 307 15.47 -2.26 13.98
C GLN A 307 15.02 -3.32 12.99
N PRO A 308 14.14 -4.25 13.41
CA PRO A 308 13.56 -5.22 12.48
C PRO A 308 12.78 -4.55 11.36
N VAL A 309 12.68 -5.25 10.23
CA VAL A 309 11.90 -4.80 9.07
C VAL A 309 10.44 -5.18 9.31
N GLU A 310 9.70 -4.30 10.00
CA GLU A 310 8.29 -4.50 10.34
C GLU A 310 7.35 -3.96 9.26
N GLN A 311 7.85 -3.08 8.40
CA GLN A 311 7.11 -2.50 7.30
C GLN A 311 7.91 -2.68 6.01
N ARG A 312 7.23 -2.52 4.87
CA ARG A 312 7.92 -2.57 3.58
C ARG A 312 9.04 -1.55 3.56
N LEU A 313 10.24 -2.01 3.18
CA LEU A 313 11.45 -1.18 3.20
C LEU A 313 12.01 -1.04 1.78
N PHE A 314 12.22 0.20 1.38
CA PHE A 314 12.96 0.54 0.17
C PHE A 314 14.39 0.91 0.57
N TYR A 315 15.38 0.33 -0.11
CA TYR A 315 16.78 0.73 0.05
C TYR A 315 17.55 0.52 -1.25
N ARG A 316 18.62 1.25 -1.37
CA ARG A 316 19.57 1.15 -2.47
C ARG A 316 20.82 0.42 -1.97
N ALA A 317 21.34 -0.49 -2.80
CA ALA A 317 22.53 -1.25 -2.47
C ALA A 317 23.56 -1.21 -3.61
N SER A 318 24.82 -1.19 -3.22
CA SER A 318 25.99 -1.38 -4.09
C SER A 318 26.74 -2.62 -3.62
N SER A 319 26.95 -3.59 -4.51
CA SER A 319 27.57 -4.89 -4.16
C SER A 319 28.79 -5.17 -5.02
N TRP A 320 29.72 -5.92 -4.42
CA TRP A 320 30.96 -6.38 -5.08
C TRP A 320 31.05 -7.91 -4.89
N PRO A 321 30.40 -8.72 -5.76
CA PRO A 321 30.40 -10.17 -5.60
C PRO A 321 31.77 -10.83 -5.70
N GLN A 322 32.76 -10.15 -6.29
CA GLN A 322 34.13 -10.66 -6.43
C GLN A 322 35.08 -10.08 -5.36
N ALA A 323 34.55 -9.43 -4.33
CA ALA A 323 35.33 -8.81 -3.26
C ALA A 323 36.23 -9.86 -2.57
N LEU A 324 37.48 -9.48 -2.29
CA LEU A 324 38.37 -10.30 -1.44
C LEU A 324 37.93 -10.11 0.02
N ARG A 325 37.49 -11.18 0.66
CA ARG A 325 36.92 -11.19 2.00
C ARG A 325 37.88 -11.86 2.96
N GLU A 326 38.54 -11.09 3.81
CA GLU A 326 39.48 -11.59 4.87
C GLU A 326 40.56 -12.50 4.33
N SER A 327 41.54 -11.95 3.61
CA SER A 327 42.72 -12.67 3.14
C SER A 327 43.53 -13.31 4.29
N SER A 328 43.46 -12.74 5.49
CA SER A 328 43.93 -13.33 6.74
C SER A 328 42.80 -13.40 7.75
N ILE A 329 42.57 -14.53 8.36
CA ILE A 329 41.46 -14.75 9.29
C ILE A 329 41.94 -14.55 10.75
N ASP A 330 41.16 -13.81 11.53
CA ASP A 330 41.35 -13.64 12.95
C ASP A 330 41.30 -15.03 13.64
N PRO A 331 42.19 -15.34 14.61
CA PRO A 331 42.17 -16.64 15.29
C PRO A 331 40.85 -17.00 15.96
N ARG A 332 40.09 -16.01 16.48
CA ARG A 332 38.77 -16.24 17.08
C ARG A 332 37.75 -16.66 16.00
N MET A 333 37.75 -15.94 14.87
CA MET A 333 36.87 -16.25 13.73
C MET A 333 37.26 -17.64 13.16
N ARG A 334 38.55 -17.96 13.08
CA ARG A 334 39.01 -19.27 12.65
C ARG A 334 38.49 -20.37 13.58
N TRP A 335 38.65 -20.18 14.90
CA TRP A 335 38.16 -21.14 15.91
C TRP A 335 36.64 -21.33 15.79
N ARG A 336 35.90 -20.25 15.72
CA ARG A 336 34.41 -20.25 15.56
C ARG A 336 33.99 -21.11 14.36
N ASN A 337 34.67 -20.90 13.24
CA ASN A 337 34.33 -21.55 11.97
C ASN A 337 34.94 -22.95 11.81
N LEU A 338 35.60 -23.43 12.85
CA LEU A 338 36.04 -24.84 12.98
C LEU A 338 35.23 -25.60 14.04
N GLN A 339 34.35 -24.91 14.77
CA GLN A 339 33.64 -25.52 15.89
C GLN A 339 32.71 -26.64 15.42
N LEU A 340 32.82 -27.79 16.07
CA LEU A 340 31.94 -28.96 15.93
C LEU A 340 31.72 -29.57 17.31
N PRO A 341 30.59 -30.24 17.57
CA PRO A 341 30.40 -31.04 18.77
C PRO A 341 31.52 -32.11 18.90
N MET A 342 31.88 -32.43 20.13
CA MET A 342 32.95 -33.41 20.38
C MET A 342 32.61 -34.82 19.84
N HIS A 343 31.34 -35.16 19.83
CA HIS A 343 30.84 -36.47 19.40
C HIS A 343 29.80 -36.31 18.29
N GLY A 344 29.48 -37.45 17.66
CA GLY A 344 28.47 -37.49 16.58
C GLY A 344 29.08 -37.50 15.18
N ASN A 345 28.36 -38.10 14.27
CA ASN A 345 28.65 -38.23 12.83
C ASN A 345 30.04 -38.85 12.57
N PRO A 346 30.31 -40.05 13.12
CA PRO A 346 31.64 -40.65 12.99
C PRO A 346 32.06 -41.00 11.55
N ARG A 347 31.10 -41.37 10.67
CA ARG A 347 31.39 -41.70 9.27
C ARG A 347 31.79 -40.41 8.49
N ALA A 348 31.12 -39.31 8.75
CA ALA A 348 31.47 -38.02 8.12
C ALA A 348 32.83 -37.51 8.58
N ARG A 349 33.19 -37.74 9.86
CA ARG A 349 34.54 -37.44 10.38
C ARG A 349 35.61 -38.30 9.72
N ALA A 350 35.34 -39.60 9.57
CA ALA A 350 36.27 -40.53 8.87
C ALA A 350 36.44 -40.09 7.40
N LEU A 351 35.35 -39.72 6.73
CA LEU A 351 35.41 -39.18 5.37
C LEU A 351 36.27 -37.91 5.30
N ALA A 352 36.08 -37.00 6.24
CA ALA A 352 36.86 -35.76 6.30
C ALA A 352 38.37 -36.05 6.43
N GLU A 353 38.73 -37.00 7.29
CA GLU A 353 40.12 -37.40 7.48
C GLU A 353 40.70 -38.06 6.21
N GLN A 354 39.94 -38.93 5.56
CA GLN A 354 40.35 -39.54 4.28
C GLN A 354 40.59 -38.45 3.20
N LEU A 355 39.67 -37.51 3.08
CA LEU A 355 39.79 -36.41 2.10
C LEU A 355 41.01 -35.53 2.42
N ARG A 356 41.27 -35.25 3.72
CA ARG A 356 42.38 -34.43 4.16
C ARG A 356 43.74 -35.11 3.82
N GLN A 357 43.81 -36.44 3.98
CA GLN A 357 45.01 -37.20 3.64
C GLN A 357 45.24 -37.27 2.13
N ALA A 358 44.16 -37.37 1.33
CA ALA A 358 44.24 -37.46 -0.12
C ALA A 358 44.51 -36.10 -0.79
N HIS A 359 44.08 -35.01 -0.16
CA HIS A 359 44.11 -33.68 -0.78
C HIS A 359 44.68 -32.63 0.20
N ALA A 360 45.92 -32.22 -0.03
CA ALA A 360 46.63 -31.25 0.81
C ALA A 360 46.06 -29.82 0.67
N GLN A 361 45.51 -29.52 -0.48
CA GLN A 361 44.96 -28.17 -0.76
C GLN A 361 43.46 -28.13 -0.49
N PRO A 362 42.95 -27.09 0.24
CA PRO A 362 41.51 -26.97 0.51
C PRO A 362 40.64 -27.03 -0.74
N GLN A 363 41.05 -26.35 -1.81
CA GLN A 363 40.30 -26.36 -3.08
C GLN A 363 40.15 -27.75 -3.68
N ALA A 364 41.24 -28.58 -3.62
CA ALA A 364 41.19 -29.96 -4.11
C ALA A 364 40.25 -30.81 -3.29
N LEU A 365 40.24 -30.61 -1.95
CA LEU A 365 39.32 -31.33 -1.05
C LEU A 365 37.86 -30.92 -1.36
N VAL A 366 37.58 -29.62 -1.51
CA VAL A 366 36.27 -29.11 -1.87
C VAL A 366 35.81 -29.72 -3.19
N ALA A 367 36.68 -29.72 -4.21
CA ALA A 367 36.37 -30.31 -5.53
C ALA A 367 36.06 -31.80 -5.43
N ALA A 368 36.81 -32.55 -4.63
CA ALA A 368 36.57 -33.98 -4.42
C ALA A 368 35.22 -34.26 -3.74
N LEU A 369 34.85 -33.43 -2.75
CA LEU A 369 33.55 -33.52 -2.09
C LEU A 369 32.40 -33.16 -3.03
N LEU A 370 32.56 -32.13 -3.86
CA LEU A 370 31.58 -31.77 -4.89
C LEU A 370 31.40 -32.88 -5.91
N GLN A 371 32.51 -33.49 -6.35
CA GLN A 371 32.49 -34.60 -7.29
C GLN A 371 31.76 -35.82 -6.69
N ARG A 372 31.89 -36.04 -5.38
CA ARG A 372 31.16 -37.10 -4.68
C ARG A 372 29.63 -36.86 -4.79
N PHE A 373 29.15 -35.62 -4.53
CA PHE A 373 27.74 -35.27 -4.66
C PHE A 373 27.25 -35.50 -6.09
N ASN A 374 28.10 -35.23 -7.09
CA ASN A 374 27.73 -35.38 -8.50
C ASN A 374 27.69 -36.82 -8.97
N ARG A 375 28.63 -37.67 -8.49
CA ARG A 375 28.80 -39.05 -8.98
C ARG A 375 27.94 -40.08 -8.23
N GLU A 376 27.73 -39.88 -6.91
CA GLU A 376 26.92 -40.79 -6.13
C GLU A 376 25.42 -40.46 -6.30
N PRO A 377 24.50 -41.40 -6.03
CA PRO A 377 23.09 -41.22 -6.28
C PRO A 377 22.42 -40.33 -5.23
N PHE A 378 22.85 -39.08 -5.17
CA PHE A 378 22.21 -38.05 -4.36
C PHE A 378 20.99 -37.48 -5.10
N ALA A 379 19.93 -37.18 -4.35
CA ALA A 379 18.67 -36.65 -4.90
C ALA A 379 18.22 -35.37 -4.18
N TYR A 380 17.72 -34.43 -4.95
CA TYR A 380 17.15 -33.18 -4.39
C TYR A 380 15.64 -33.35 -4.17
N THR A 381 15.18 -33.15 -2.92
CA THR A 381 13.78 -33.26 -2.56
C THR A 381 13.46 -32.37 -1.35
N LEU A 382 12.26 -31.77 -1.33
CA LEU A 382 11.76 -31.02 -0.15
C LEU A 382 11.10 -31.94 0.90
N LYS A 383 11.02 -33.24 0.62
CA LYS A 383 10.45 -34.25 1.55
C LYS A 383 11.51 -35.34 1.88
N PRO A 384 12.64 -34.94 2.48
CA PRO A 384 13.67 -35.93 2.80
C PRO A 384 13.18 -36.89 3.88
N PRO A 385 13.69 -38.11 3.92
CA PRO A 385 13.46 -39.03 5.04
C PRO A 385 13.96 -38.42 6.36
N ALA A 386 13.30 -38.76 7.46
CA ALA A 386 13.70 -38.30 8.79
C ALA A 386 15.08 -38.84 9.14
N THR A 387 15.92 -38.01 9.74
CA THR A 387 17.26 -38.37 10.18
C THR A 387 17.29 -38.60 11.70
N GLY A 388 18.20 -39.43 12.16
CA GLY A 388 18.45 -39.73 13.57
C GLY A 388 19.35 -38.71 14.25
N ALA A 389 20.10 -39.17 15.26
CA ALA A 389 21.01 -38.33 16.03
C ALA A 389 22.24 -37.92 15.21
N ASP A 390 22.71 -38.82 14.33
CA ASP A 390 23.85 -38.58 13.45
C ASP A 390 23.37 -38.17 12.05
N GLY A 391 22.61 -37.05 11.99
CA GLY A 391 21.93 -36.65 10.78
C GLY A 391 22.84 -36.38 9.57
N VAL A 392 24.09 -35.98 9.79
CA VAL A 392 25.05 -35.78 8.69
C VAL A 392 25.46 -37.14 8.12
N ASP A 393 25.70 -38.14 8.97
CA ASP A 393 26.02 -39.52 8.53
C ASP A 393 24.83 -40.13 7.77
N ASP A 394 23.63 -40.04 8.35
CA ASP A 394 22.39 -40.51 7.72
C ASP A 394 22.22 -39.92 6.31
N PHE A 395 22.44 -38.62 6.16
CA PHE A 395 22.32 -37.93 4.88
C PHE A 395 23.42 -38.38 3.88
N LEU A 396 24.68 -38.38 4.31
CA LEU A 396 25.81 -38.61 3.40
C LEU A 396 25.92 -40.06 2.92
N PHE A 397 25.46 -41.03 3.73
CA PHE A 397 25.75 -42.45 3.45
C PHE A 397 24.49 -43.31 3.29
N ASP A 398 23.37 -42.92 3.92
CA ASP A 398 22.21 -43.80 3.96
C ASP A 398 21.07 -43.26 3.09
N THR A 399 20.51 -42.08 3.39
CA THR A 399 19.35 -41.53 2.68
C THR A 399 19.73 -40.87 1.34
N ARG A 400 20.83 -40.13 1.30
CA ARG A 400 21.32 -39.37 0.11
C ARG A 400 20.25 -38.52 -0.54
N SER A 401 19.22 -38.17 0.21
CA SER A 401 18.07 -37.40 -0.27
C SER A 401 17.83 -36.21 0.64
N GLY A 402 17.81 -35.02 0.08
CA GLY A 402 17.65 -33.80 0.84
C GLY A 402 17.51 -32.57 -0.03
N PHE A 403 17.51 -31.40 0.59
CA PHE A 403 17.48 -30.11 -0.09
C PHE A 403 18.71 -29.28 0.32
N CYS A 404 18.83 -28.05 -0.16
CA CYS A 404 20.03 -27.21 -0.02
C CYS A 404 20.64 -27.21 1.40
N ALA A 405 19.78 -27.15 2.44
CA ALA A 405 20.25 -27.13 3.84
C ALA A 405 21.02 -28.44 4.23
N HIS A 406 20.59 -29.58 3.70
CA HIS A 406 21.29 -30.88 3.95
C HIS A 406 22.66 -30.89 3.27
N TYR A 407 22.70 -30.48 2.00
CA TYR A 407 23.96 -30.44 1.23
C TYR A 407 24.93 -29.43 1.83
N ALA A 408 24.47 -28.21 2.12
CA ALA A 408 25.30 -27.15 2.68
C ALA A 408 25.79 -27.51 4.10
N GLY A 409 24.86 -27.99 4.94
CA GLY A 409 25.21 -28.39 6.32
C GLY A 409 26.21 -29.55 6.38
N ALA A 410 26.01 -30.58 5.57
CA ALA A 410 26.90 -31.73 5.51
C ALA A 410 28.27 -31.34 4.96
N MET A 411 28.31 -30.51 3.89
CA MET A 411 29.59 -30.05 3.34
C MET A 411 30.35 -29.20 4.36
N ALA A 412 29.70 -28.24 5.02
CA ALA A 412 30.34 -27.41 6.04
C ALA A 412 30.87 -28.27 7.20
N PHE A 413 30.13 -29.30 7.61
CA PHE A 413 30.57 -30.26 8.64
C PHE A 413 31.85 -30.97 8.22
N VAL A 414 31.88 -31.56 7.01
CA VAL A 414 33.03 -32.30 6.50
C VAL A 414 34.26 -31.39 6.38
N LEU A 415 34.09 -30.18 5.89
CA LEU A 415 35.17 -29.18 5.78
C LEU A 415 35.77 -28.84 7.16
N ARG A 416 34.89 -28.57 8.14
CA ARG A 416 35.33 -28.28 9.53
C ARG A 416 36.08 -29.48 10.14
N ALA A 417 35.54 -30.67 9.95
CA ALA A 417 36.18 -31.89 10.44
C ALA A 417 37.56 -32.14 9.79
N ALA A 418 37.73 -31.67 8.54
CA ALA A 418 39.02 -31.71 7.84
C ALA A 418 39.95 -30.55 8.23
N GLY A 419 39.54 -29.65 9.12
CA GLY A 419 40.36 -28.53 9.58
C GLY A 419 40.27 -27.27 8.73
N ILE A 420 39.33 -27.22 7.79
CA ILE A 420 39.09 -26.05 6.93
C ILE A 420 37.96 -25.21 7.54
N PRO A 421 38.22 -23.93 7.91
CA PRO A 421 37.15 -23.09 8.41
C PRO A 421 36.02 -22.95 7.37
N ALA A 422 34.79 -23.26 7.78
CA ALA A 422 33.62 -23.24 6.88
C ALA A 422 32.36 -22.81 7.65
N ARG A 423 31.41 -22.25 6.93
CA ARG A 423 30.15 -21.77 7.49
C ARG A 423 29.01 -21.91 6.46
N VAL A 424 27.79 -22.00 6.95
CA VAL A 424 26.61 -22.07 6.09
C VAL A 424 26.07 -20.66 5.96
N VAL A 425 25.79 -20.24 4.74
CA VAL A 425 25.10 -18.97 4.45
C VAL A 425 23.67 -19.28 4.09
N ALA A 426 22.74 -18.54 4.69
CA ALA A 426 21.32 -18.62 4.37
C ALA A 426 20.87 -17.33 3.68
N GLY A 427 19.99 -17.47 2.71
CA GLY A 427 19.50 -16.35 1.92
C GLY A 427 18.54 -16.82 0.85
N TYR A 428 18.64 -16.21 -0.32
CA TYR A 428 17.83 -16.58 -1.49
C TYR A 428 18.75 -16.76 -2.69
N GLN A 429 18.29 -17.55 -3.69
CA GLN A 429 19.06 -17.76 -4.91
C GLN A 429 18.16 -17.58 -6.13
N GLY A 430 18.59 -16.72 -7.06
CA GLY A 430 17.87 -16.47 -8.30
C GLY A 430 16.86 -15.35 -8.18
N GLY A 431 15.69 -15.59 -8.73
CA GLY A 431 14.58 -14.65 -8.86
C GLY A 431 13.98 -14.71 -10.24
N GLU A 432 12.71 -14.34 -10.37
CA GLU A 432 11.99 -14.32 -11.63
C GLU A 432 12.07 -12.93 -12.26
N LEU A 433 12.54 -12.82 -13.49
CA LEU A 433 12.60 -11.53 -14.19
C LEU A 433 11.20 -11.13 -14.67
N ASN A 434 10.74 -9.94 -14.26
CA ASN A 434 9.53 -9.33 -14.83
C ASN A 434 9.97 -8.42 -15.97
N PRO A 435 9.75 -8.81 -17.23
CA PRO A 435 10.23 -8.04 -18.38
C PRO A 435 9.52 -6.69 -18.53
N ALA A 436 8.28 -6.56 -18.07
CA ALA A 436 7.51 -5.31 -18.18
C ALA A 436 8.12 -4.18 -17.36
N GLY A 437 8.75 -4.49 -16.22
CA GLY A 437 9.36 -3.48 -15.35
C GLY A 437 10.87 -3.58 -15.23
N ASN A 438 11.47 -4.57 -15.87
CA ASN A 438 12.92 -4.89 -15.82
C ASN A 438 13.43 -4.97 -14.37
N TYR A 439 12.76 -5.81 -13.57
CA TYR A 439 13.14 -6.09 -12.18
C TYR A 439 12.93 -7.57 -11.86
N LEU A 440 13.62 -8.04 -10.83
CA LEU A 440 13.53 -9.41 -10.36
C LEU A 440 12.51 -9.51 -9.21
N LEU A 441 11.75 -10.59 -9.21
CA LEU A 441 10.86 -11.02 -8.13
C LEU A 441 11.52 -12.18 -7.41
N VAL A 442 11.83 -12.02 -6.12
CA VAL A 442 12.39 -13.11 -5.31
C VAL A 442 11.32 -13.53 -4.31
N HIS A 443 10.94 -14.79 -4.37
CA HIS A 443 9.85 -15.36 -3.55
C HIS A 443 10.42 -16.20 -2.40
N GLN A 444 9.59 -16.52 -1.42
CA GLN A 444 10.01 -17.35 -0.30
C GLN A 444 10.53 -18.71 -0.75
N PHE A 445 9.96 -19.29 -1.82
CA PHE A 445 10.43 -20.55 -2.38
C PHE A 445 11.83 -20.47 -3.01
N ASP A 446 12.37 -19.25 -3.26
CA ASP A 446 13.75 -19.06 -3.70
C ASP A 446 14.75 -19.15 -2.52
N ALA A 447 14.26 -19.35 -1.29
CA ALA A 447 15.11 -19.54 -0.11
C ALA A 447 16.16 -20.64 -0.35
N HIS A 448 17.38 -20.37 0.07
CA HIS A 448 18.52 -21.23 -0.29
C HIS A 448 19.63 -21.16 0.76
N ALA A 449 20.42 -22.23 0.84
CA ALA A 449 21.58 -22.32 1.71
C ALA A 449 22.78 -22.80 0.89
N TRP A 450 23.93 -22.16 1.12
CA TRP A 450 25.20 -22.53 0.48
C TRP A 450 26.33 -22.47 1.50
N VAL A 451 27.57 -22.78 1.07
CA VAL A 451 28.72 -22.89 1.95
C VAL A 451 29.76 -21.83 1.61
N GLU A 452 30.38 -21.29 2.63
CA GLU A 452 31.61 -20.52 2.51
C GLU A 452 32.71 -21.25 3.26
N TYR A 453 33.89 -21.36 2.64
CA TYR A 453 35.09 -21.89 3.26
C TYR A 453 36.24 -20.89 3.12
N TRP A 454 37.12 -20.89 4.11
CA TRP A 454 38.23 -19.94 4.13
C TRP A 454 39.53 -20.59 3.67
N GLN A 455 40.29 -19.84 2.87
CA GLN A 455 41.61 -20.26 2.37
C GLN A 455 42.58 -19.07 2.48
N PRO A 456 43.84 -19.34 2.94
CA PRO A 456 44.85 -18.28 3.06
C PRO A 456 45.02 -17.52 1.75
N GLU A 457 45.19 -16.21 1.85
CA GLU A 457 45.36 -15.25 0.75
C GLU A 457 44.13 -15.06 -0.16
N GLN A 458 43.27 -16.05 -0.29
CA GLN A 458 42.06 -15.98 -1.09
C GLN A 458 40.82 -15.58 -0.27
N GLY A 459 40.91 -15.73 1.07
CA GLY A 459 39.82 -15.36 1.97
C GLY A 459 38.65 -16.34 1.89
N TRP A 460 37.44 -15.83 2.16
CA TRP A 460 36.20 -16.57 2.09
C TRP A 460 35.78 -16.82 0.65
N LEU A 461 35.63 -18.08 0.28
CA LEU A 461 35.18 -18.53 -1.05
C LEU A 461 33.80 -19.17 -0.91
N SER A 462 32.87 -18.79 -1.78
CA SER A 462 31.53 -19.38 -1.80
C SER A 462 31.48 -20.61 -2.70
N VAL A 463 30.73 -21.61 -2.27
CA VAL A 463 30.53 -22.86 -3.03
C VAL A 463 29.11 -23.38 -2.75
N ASP A 464 28.44 -23.85 -3.78
CA ASP A 464 27.09 -24.40 -3.66
C ASP A 464 27.08 -25.88 -4.06
N PRO A 465 26.98 -26.79 -3.06
CA PRO A 465 26.93 -28.24 -3.36
C PRO A 465 25.61 -28.63 -4.05
N THR A 466 24.55 -27.87 -3.93
CA THR A 466 23.25 -28.11 -4.60
C THR A 466 23.40 -28.12 -6.12
N TYR A 467 24.30 -27.30 -6.65
CA TYR A 467 24.56 -27.22 -8.09
C TYR A 467 25.03 -28.57 -8.67
N GLN A 468 25.67 -29.41 -7.86
CA GLN A 468 26.20 -30.71 -8.30
C GLN A 468 25.09 -31.77 -8.45
N VAL A 469 23.96 -31.58 -7.77
CA VAL A 469 22.89 -32.58 -7.68
C VAL A 469 21.65 -32.14 -8.44
N ALA A 470 21.37 -30.85 -8.40
CA ALA A 470 20.19 -30.24 -9.06
C ALA A 470 20.59 -28.91 -9.70
N PRO A 471 21.38 -28.93 -10.79
CA PRO A 471 21.76 -27.70 -11.46
C PRO A 471 20.56 -26.88 -11.91
N GLU A 472 19.44 -27.53 -12.26
CA GLU A 472 18.20 -26.89 -12.65
C GLU A 472 17.66 -25.97 -11.55
N ARG A 473 17.89 -26.32 -10.26
CA ARG A 473 17.49 -25.50 -9.11
C ARG A 473 18.15 -24.11 -9.17
N ILE A 474 19.41 -24.08 -9.58
CA ILE A 474 20.22 -22.86 -9.61
C ILE A 474 20.00 -22.09 -10.92
N GLU A 475 20.01 -22.80 -12.05
CA GLU A 475 19.90 -22.20 -13.38
C GLU A 475 18.47 -21.77 -13.74
N GLN A 476 17.48 -22.56 -13.33
CA GLN A 476 16.08 -22.39 -13.78
C GLN A 476 15.11 -22.13 -12.63
N GLY A 477 15.43 -22.60 -11.43
CA GLY A 477 14.62 -22.40 -10.24
C GLY A 477 14.07 -23.67 -9.62
N LEU A 478 13.44 -23.52 -8.46
CA LEU A 478 12.94 -24.66 -7.67
C LEU A 478 11.91 -25.51 -8.42
N GLU A 479 11.04 -24.86 -9.20
CA GLU A 479 10.00 -25.55 -9.99
C GLU A 479 10.58 -26.59 -10.94
N GLN A 480 11.64 -26.21 -11.64
CA GLN A 480 12.25 -27.08 -12.64
C GLN A 480 12.96 -28.26 -11.95
N ALA A 481 13.59 -28.00 -10.80
CA ALA A 481 14.22 -29.05 -10.02
C ALA A 481 13.21 -30.07 -9.45
N LEU A 482 11.96 -29.65 -9.26
CA LEU A 482 10.88 -30.48 -8.70
C LEU A 482 9.80 -30.81 -9.73
N ALA A 483 10.09 -30.69 -11.03
CA ALA A 483 9.12 -30.91 -12.09
C ALA A 483 8.50 -32.32 -12.08
N GLY A 484 9.19 -33.29 -11.50
CA GLY A 484 8.70 -34.66 -11.33
C GLY A 484 7.85 -34.88 -10.08
N ASP A 485 7.76 -33.91 -9.16
CA ASP A 485 7.01 -34.05 -7.90
C ASP A 485 5.67 -33.31 -7.99
N SER A 486 4.65 -34.00 -8.53
CA SER A 486 3.30 -33.43 -8.72
C SER A 486 2.59 -33.06 -7.41
N GLU A 487 3.00 -33.65 -6.30
CA GLU A 487 2.41 -33.36 -4.99
C GLU A 487 2.87 -32.03 -4.39
N TYR A 488 3.99 -31.51 -4.85
CA TYR A 488 4.57 -30.26 -4.32
C TYR A 488 3.59 -29.08 -4.38
N LEU A 489 2.80 -29.00 -5.45
CA LEU A 489 1.82 -27.93 -5.65
C LEU A 489 0.40 -28.26 -5.17
N ALA A 490 0.18 -29.48 -4.62
CA ALA A 490 -1.16 -29.92 -4.21
C ALA A 490 -1.74 -29.05 -3.11
N ASP A 491 -0.91 -28.59 -2.17
CA ASP A 491 -1.32 -27.84 -1.00
C ASP A 491 -1.55 -26.35 -1.28
N ALA A 492 -1.26 -25.88 -2.49
CA ALA A 492 -1.38 -24.47 -2.87
C ALA A 492 -2.14 -24.31 -4.20
N PRO A 493 -3.47 -24.53 -4.21
CA PRO A 493 -4.25 -24.50 -5.46
C PRO A 493 -4.22 -23.14 -6.18
N LEU A 494 -3.96 -22.04 -5.46
CA LEU A 494 -3.87 -20.71 -6.04
C LEU A 494 -2.43 -20.23 -6.25
N SER A 495 -1.44 -21.11 -6.10
CA SER A 495 -0.04 -20.75 -6.28
C SER A 495 0.23 -20.23 -7.70
N PRO A 496 0.96 -19.10 -7.83
CA PRO A 496 1.38 -18.60 -9.14
C PRO A 496 2.14 -19.65 -9.97
N LEU A 497 2.82 -20.56 -9.29
CA LEU A 497 3.62 -21.62 -9.92
C LEU A 497 2.77 -22.54 -10.80
N ARG A 498 1.52 -22.82 -10.40
CA ARG A 498 0.59 -23.67 -11.18
C ARG A 498 0.21 -23.08 -12.54
N TYR A 499 0.19 -21.76 -12.63
CA TYR A 499 -0.38 -21.06 -13.80
C TYR A 499 0.71 -20.57 -14.77
N ARG A 500 1.99 -20.79 -14.46
CA ARG A 500 3.09 -20.44 -15.37
C ARG A 500 3.03 -21.17 -16.70
N GLY A 501 2.44 -22.37 -16.73
CA GLY A 501 2.22 -23.13 -17.95
C GLY A 501 1.20 -22.53 -18.90
N LEU A 502 0.45 -21.47 -18.48
CA LEU A 502 -0.53 -20.76 -19.31
C LEU A 502 0.03 -19.36 -19.60
N PRO A 503 0.62 -19.14 -20.79
CA PRO A 503 1.37 -17.90 -21.06
C PRO A 503 0.55 -16.62 -20.81
N TRP A 504 -0.69 -16.57 -21.30
CA TRP A 504 -1.54 -15.38 -21.15
C TRP A 504 -1.84 -15.04 -19.67
N LEU A 505 -2.00 -16.06 -18.84
CA LEU A 505 -2.28 -15.88 -17.41
C LEU A 505 -1.02 -15.39 -16.68
N ASN A 506 0.13 -15.93 -17.06
CA ASN A 506 1.41 -15.48 -16.53
C ASN A 506 1.70 -14.03 -16.94
N ASP A 507 1.45 -13.66 -18.20
CA ASP A 507 1.64 -12.28 -18.68
C ASP A 507 0.72 -11.33 -17.93
N MET A 508 -0.52 -11.72 -17.66
CA MET A 508 -1.47 -10.92 -16.87
C MET A 508 -0.97 -10.75 -15.42
N ARG A 509 -0.43 -11.81 -14.83
CA ARG A 509 0.15 -11.78 -13.47
C ARG A 509 1.36 -10.82 -13.42
N LEU A 510 2.26 -10.90 -14.38
CA LEU A 510 3.44 -10.04 -14.45
C LEU A 510 3.06 -8.58 -14.73
N ALA A 511 2.07 -8.35 -15.60
CA ALA A 511 1.56 -6.99 -15.85
C ALA A 511 0.92 -6.41 -14.58
N TRP A 512 0.13 -7.23 -13.87
CA TRP A 512 -0.47 -6.85 -12.59
C TRP A 512 0.60 -6.52 -11.55
N ASP A 513 1.63 -7.36 -11.46
CA ASP A 513 2.74 -7.11 -10.54
C ASP A 513 3.49 -5.84 -10.91
N SER A 514 3.64 -5.51 -12.20
CA SER A 514 4.32 -4.29 -12.62
C SER A 514 3.52 -3.02 -12.24
N LEU A 515 2.18 -3.08 -12.29
CA LEU A 515 1.33 -1.99 -11.78
C LEU A 515 1.52 -1.80 -10.28
N ASN A 516 1.52 -2.91 -9.54
CA ASN A 516 1.71 -2.88 -8.08
C ASN A 516 3.12 -2.41 -7.71
N TYR A 517 4.15 -2.82 -8.47
CA TYR A 517 5.52 -2.34 -8.32
C TYR A 517 5.61 -0.82 -8.54
N GLY A 518 4.97 -0.34 -9.62
CA GLY A 518 4.90 1.10 -9.89
C GLY A 518 4.27 1.87 -8.74
N TRP A 519 3.15 1.36 -8.21
CA TRP A 519 2.47 1.93 -7.04
C TRP A 519 3.41 1.96 -5.83
N GLN A 520 4.07 0.83 -5.53
CA GLN A 520 4.98 0.74 -4.39
C GLN A 520 6.17 1.69 -4.53
N ARG A 521 6.75 1.78 -5.73
CA ARG A 521 7.94 2.60 -5.98
C ARG A 521 7.62 4.10 -5.98
N TRP A 522 6.53 4.51 -6.67
CA TRP A 522 6.25 5.93 -6.93
C TRP A 522 5.31 6.55 -5.92
N VAL A 523 4.52 5.74 -5.19
CA VAL A 523 3.57 6.25 -4.21
C VAL A 523 3.98 5.92 -2.78
N LEU A 524 4.19 4.63 -2.47
CA LEU A 524 4.50 4.21 -1.10
C LEU A 524 5.95 4.51 -0.71
N ALA A 525 6.91 4.31 -1.62
CA ALA A 525 8.33 4.60 -1.38
C ALA A 525 8.67 6.09 -1.54
N TYR A 526 7.72 6.95 -1.94
CA TYR A 526 7.95 8.39 -2.06
C TYR A 526 8.08 9.00 -0.66
N GLN A 527 9.30 9.00 -0.13
CA GLN A 527 9.63 9.45 1.22
C GLN A 527 10.46 10.75 1.16
N GLY A 528 10.85 11.27 2.33
CA GLY A 528 11.51 12.56 2.46
C GLY A 528 12.75 12.74 1.57
N GLU A 529 13.60 11.71 1.45
CA GLU A 529 14.79 11.78 0.60
C GLU A 529 14.43 11.90 -0.90
N GLN A 530 13.48 11.10 -1.36
CA GLN A 530 13.01 11.15 -2.76
C GLN A 530 12.28 12.46 -3.03
N GLN A 531 11.50 12.94 -2.06
CA GLN A 531 10.86 14.25 -2.14
C GLN A 531 11.91 15.35 -2.24
N GLY A 532 12.95 15.30 -1.40
CA GLY A 532 14.06 16.25 -1.42
C GLY A 532 14.76 16.27 -2.77
N ALA A 533 15.08 15.07 -3.31
CA ALA A 533 15.72 14.94 -4.62
C ALA A 533 14.83 15.49 -5.74
N PHE A 534 13.53 15.24 -5.70
CA PHE A 534 12.55 15.77 -6.66
C PHE A 534 12.50 17.30 -6.58
N LEU A 535 12.41 17.85 -5.38
CA LEU A 535 12.35 19.31 -5.16
C LEU A 535 13.66 19.98 -5.58
N GLN A 536 14.80 19.34 -5.31
CA GLN A 536 16.11 19.84 -5.73
C GLN A 536 16.25 19.86 -7.25
N ARG A 537 15.83 18.79 -7.90
CA ARG A 537 15.94 18.65 -9.38
C ARG A 537 15.06 19.65 -10.14
N TRP A 538 13.85 19.90 -9.65
CA TRP A 538 12.85 20.73 -10.36
C TRP A 538 12.85 22.19 -9.91
N PHE A 539 13.29 22.48 -8.69
CA PHE A 539 13.18 23.82 -8.08
C PHE A 539 14.52 24.34 -7.54
N GLY A 540 15.62 23.63 -7.76
CA GLY A 540 16.95 24.06 -7.37
C GLY A 540 17.21 24.10 -5.85
N GLY A 541 16.49 23.28 -5.08
CA GLY A 541 16.58 23.25 -3.62
C GLY A 541 15.75 24.34 -2.95
N LEU A 542 14.59 23.97 -2.47
CA LEU A 542 13.68 24.87 -1.77
C LEU A 542 13.99 24.88 -0.26
N ASP A 543 14.27 26.03 0.26
CA ASP A 543 14.30 26.29 1.69
C ASP A 543 12.91 25.98 2.28
N PRO A 544 12.79 25.40 3.50
CA PRO A 544 11.51 25.10 4.13
C PRO A 544 10.50 26.26 4.13
N THR A 545 10.97 27.49 4.28
CA THR A 545 10.14 28.68 4.20
C THR A 545 9.54 28.89 2.81
N ARG A 546 10.34 28.74 1.77
CA ARG A 546 9.87 28.86 0.38
C ARG A 546 8.90 27.74 0.02
N LEU A 547 9.16 26.53 0.50
CA LEU A 547 8.25 25.39 0.32
C LEU A 547 6.91 25.67 1.01
N GLY A 548 6.92 26.19 2.23
CA GLY A 548 5.71 26.57 2.96
C GLY A 548 4.90 27.66 2.23
N LEU A 549 5.60 28.68 1.69
CA LEU A 549 4.95 29.74 0.91
C LEU A 549 4.33 29.20 -0.38
N LEU A 550 5.04 28.31 -1.09
CA LEU A 550 4.50 27.67 -2.30
C LEU A 550 3.28 26.81 -2.01
N LEU A 551 3.32 26.04 -0.93
CA LEU A 551 2.18 25.20 -0.49
C LEU A 551 0.99 26.10 -0.12
N GLY A 552 1.23 27.17 0.61
CA GLY A 552 0.20 28.15 0.97
C GLY A 552 -0.43 28.78 -0.27
N ALA A 553 0.41 29.25 -1.20
CA ALA A 553 -0.04 29.83 -2.46
C ALA A 553 -0.84 28.83 -3.30
N ALA A 554 -0.35 27.59 -3.41
CA ALA A 554 -1.03 26.52 -4.15
C ALA A 554 -2.37 26.14 -3.50
N ALA A 555 -2.43 26.09 -2.17
CA ALA A 555 -3.68 25.83 -1.43
C ALA A 555 -4.69 26.97 -1.68
N ILE A 556 -4.25 28.23 -1.58
CA ILE A 556 -5.11 29.40 -1.85
C ILE A 556 -5.62 29.36 -3.31
N LEU A 557 -4.73 29.05 -4.25
CA LEU A 557 -5.09 28.93 -5.67
C LEU A 557 -6.13 27.81 -5.87
N SER A 558 -5.91 26.65 -5.26
CA SER A 558 -6.82 25.50 -5.37
C SER A 558 -8.18 25.80 -4.78
N VAL A 559 -8.22 26.42 -3.59
CA VAL A 559 -9.46 26.86 -2.94
C VAL A 559 -10.14 27.95 -3.78
N GLY A 560 -9.36 28.86 -4.33
CA GLY A 560 -9.88 29.93 -5.23
C GLY A 560 -10.52 29.36 -6.49
N LEU A 561 -9.83 28.40 -7.15
CA LEU A 561 -10.35 27.73 -8.34
C LEU A 561 -11.62 26.92 -8.01
N LEU A 562 -11.59 26.21 -6.87
CA LEU A 562 -12.76 25.46 -6.40
C LEU A 562 -13.94 26.41 -6.11
N ALA A 563 -13.67 27.52 -5.44
CA ALA A 563 -14.67 28.55 -5.17
C ALA A 563 -15.25 29.14 -6.48
N LEU A 564 -14.39 29.44 -7.44
CA LEU A 564 -14.81 29.90 -8.76
C LEU A 564 -15.72 28.88 -9.46
N PHE A 565 -15.34 27.60 -9.38
CA PHE A 565 -16.09 26.50 -10.02
C PHE A 565 -17.44 26.25 -9.32
N LEU A 566 -17.47 26.26 -7.99
CA LEU A 566 -18.67 26.01 -7.20
C LEU A 566 -19.63 27.21 -7.21
N LEU A 567 -19.11 28.40 -7.01
CA LEU A 567 -19.91 29.61 -6.92
C LEU A 567 -20.37 30.08 -8.31
N LYS A 568 -19.65 29.69 -9.35
CA LYS A 568 -19.95 30.04 -10.75
C LYS A 568 -20.38 31.49 -10.88
N PRO A 569 -19.53 32.47 -10.49
CA PRO A 569 -19.92 33.90 -10.48
C PRO A 569 -20.35 34.38 -11.86
N TRP A 570 -19.92 33.70 -12.93
CA TRP A 570 -20.34 34.01 -14.31
C TRP A 570 -21.76 33.50 -14.63
N GLN A 571 -22.29 32.56 -13.85
CA GLN A 571 -23.68 32.15 -13.96
C GLN A 571 -24.48 32.98 -12.95
N GLY A 572 -25.00 34.11 -13.38
CA GLY A 572 -25.84 34.97 -12.52
C GLY A 572 -26.91 34.12 -11.80
N ARG A 573 -26.94 34.19 -10.49
CA ARG A 573 -27.85 33.40 -9.63
C ARG A 573 -29.33 33.79 -9.75
N GLY A 574 -29.68 34.74 -10.67
CA GLY A 574 -31.06 35.10 -10.89
C GLY A 574 -31.79 34.08 -11.76
N ASP A 575 -32.96 33.64 -11.30
CA ASP A 575 -33.95 32.99 -12.15
C ASP A 575 -34.04 33.78 -13.48
N LEU A 576 -34.28 33.07 -14.59
CA LEU A 576 -34.44 33.68 -15.91
C LEU A 576 -35.40 34.86 -15.85
N ARG A 577 -36.46 34.73 -15.07
CA ARG A 577 -37.45 35.75 -14.80
C ARG A 577 -36.83 36.99 -14.13
N SER A 578 -36.03 36.80 -13.10
CA SER A 578 -35.34 37.91 -12.40
C SER A 578 -34.32 38.61 -13.31
N ARG A 579 -33.71 37.88 -14.26
CA ARG A 579 -32.79 38.45 -15.26
C ARG A 579 -33.59 39.31 -16.28
N GLN A 580 -34.75 38.84 -16.72
CA GLN A 580 -35.62 39.56 -17.65
C GLN A 580 -36.14 40.86 -16.98
N LEU A 581 -36.55 40.80 -15.71
CA LEU A 581 -36.99 41.93 -14.94
C LEU A 581 -35.88 42.99 -14.79
N ARG A 582 -34.70 42.58 -14.35
CA ARG A 582 -33.54 43.48 -14.23
C ARG A 582 -33.14 44.11 -15.58
N ARG A 583 -33.26 43.38 -16.68
CA ARG A 583 -33.01 43.94 -18.03
C ARG A 583 -34.07 44.98 -18.41
N PHE A 584 -35.33 44.73 -18.07
CA PHE A 584 -36.42 45.65 -18.29
C PHE A 584 -36.20 46.93 -17.45
N GLU A 585 -35.89 46.81 -16.16
CA GLU A 585 -35.60 47.92 -15.27
C GLU A 585 -34.41 48.76 -15.78
N ARG A 586 -33.30 48.11 -16.17
CA ARG A 586 -32.14 48.81 -16.73
C ARG A 586 -32.47 49.53 -18.03
N LEU A 587 -33.30 48.94 -18.87
CA LEU A 587 -33.70 49.53 -20.14
C LEU A 587 -34.49 50.85 -19.91
N LEU A 588 -35.40 50.86 -18.96
CA LEU A 588 -36.17 52.05 -18.60
C LEU A 588 -35.32 53.07 -17.79
N GLU A 589 -34.37 52.55 -16.95
CA GLU A 589 -33.43 53.40 -16.21
C GLU A 589 -32.53 54.22 -17.15
N MET A 590 -32.11 53.65 -18.28
CA MET A 590 -31.36 54.41 -19.30
C MET A 590 -32.18 55.57 -19.90
N HIS A 591 -33.50 55.56 -19.73
CA HIS A 591 -34.40 56.64 -20.15
C HIS A 591 -34.86 57.46 -18.96
N GLY A 592 -34.14 57.43 -17.83
CA GLY A 592 -34.40 58.24 -16.66
C GLY A 592 -35.54 57.75 -15.77
N LEU A 593 -36.08 56.55 -16.04
CA LEU A 593 -37.21 55.98 -15.32
C LEU A 593 -36.75 54.88 -14.36
N ARG A 594 -36.39 55.29 -13.15
CA ARG A 594 -35.96 54.34 -12.13
C ARG A 594 -37.13 53.82 -11.30
N ARG A 595 -37.15 52.52 -11.01
CA ARG A 595 -38.20 51.94 -10.16
C ARG A 595 -37.96 52.30 -8.70
N SER A 596 -39.01 52.80 -8.01
CA SER A 596 -38.92 53.19 -6.60
C SER A 596 -38.91 51.91 -5.68
N PRO A 597 -38.27 51.98 -4.50
CA PRO A 597 -38.39 50.90 -3.53
C PRO A 597 -39.85 50.61 -3.18
N GLY A 598 -40.26 49.34 -3.27
CA GLY A 598 -41.66 48.94 -2.99
C GLY A 598 -42.63 49.09 -4.13
N GLU A 599 -42.27 49.77 -5.23
CA GLU A 599 -43.15 49.98 -6.39
C GLU A 599 -43.42 48.62 -7.10
N GLY A 600 -44.70 48.29 -7.27
CA GLY A 600 -45.11 47.11 -8.03
C GLY A 600 -44.74 47.20 -9.49
N LEU A 601 -44.55 46.08 -10.17
CA LEU A 601 -44.14 46.05 -11.58
C LEU A 601 -45.20 46.72 -12.48
N ARG A 602 -46.49 46.51 -12.20
CA ARG A 602 -47.60 47.09 -12.94
C ARG A 602 -47.57 48.61 -12.82
N SER A 603 -47.51 49.12 -11.58
CA SER A 603 -47.46 50.58 -11.33
C SER A 603 -46.24 51.23 -11.99
N TYR A 604 -45.07 50.54 -11.92
CA TYR A 604 -43.87 51.01 -12.61
C TYR A 604 -44.06 51.07 -14.13
N GLY A 605 -44.66 50.01 -14.69
CA GLY A 605 -44.96 49.93 -16.13
C GLY A 605 -45.94 51.02 -16.58
N GLU A 606 -47.00 51.29 -15.79
CA GLU A 606 -47.96 52.34 -16.06
C GLU A 606 -47.32 53.74 -16.00
N ARG A 607 -46.45 53.96 -15.00
CA ARG A 607 -45.71 55.21 -14.90
C ARG A 607 -44.74 55.38 -16.08
N ALA A 608 -44.08 54.33 -16.49
CA ALA A 608 -43.21 54.35 -17.65
C ALA A 608 -43.99 54.62 -18.96
N ALA A 609 -45.15 54.00 -19.09
CA ALA A 609 -46.01 54.16 -20.25
C ALA A 609 -46.52 55.64 -20.38
N ARG A 610 -46.74 56.32 -19.27
CA ARG A 610 -47.15 57.73 -19.29
C ARG A 610 -46.01 58.65 -19.77
N VAL A 611 -44.74 58.29 -19.42
CA VAL A 611 -43.57 59.10 -19.83
C VAL A 611 -43.15 58.75 -21.26
N LEU A 612 -43.43 57.57 -21.70
CA LEU A 612 -43.05 57.06 -23.03
C LEU A 612 -44.28 56.53 -23.77
N PRO A 613 -45.20 57.44 -24.18
CA PRO A 613 -46.49 57.05 -24.75
C PRO A 613 -46.40 56.25 -26.07
N ALA A 614 -45.38 56.51 -26.89
CA ALA A 614 -45.12 55.76 -28.11
C ALA A 614 -44.75 54.27 -27.86
N GLN A 615 -44.20 53.97 -26.69
CA GLN A 615 -43.78 52.61 -26.30
C GLN A 615 -44.75 51.96 -25.29
N ALA A 616 -45.83 52.71 -24.88
CA ALA A 616 -46.78 52.21 -23.91
C ALA A 616 -47.35 50.83 -24.20
N PRO A 617 -47.72 50.47 -25.47
CA PRO A 617 -48.19 49.09 -25.77
C PRO A 617 -47.13 48.02 -25.55
N ALA A 618 -45.88 48.34 -25.86
CA ALA A 618 -44.79 47.38 -25.70
C ALA A 618 -44.38 47.15 -24.22
N ILE A 619 -44.43 48.23 -23.40
CA ILE A 619 -44.26 48.23 -21.96
C ILE A 619 -45.36 47.36 -21.31
N ALA A 620 -46.62 47.65 -21.64
CA ALA A 620 -47.75 46.88 -21.12
C ALA A 620 -47.71 45.39 -21.50
N ALA A 621 -47.28 45.08 -22.75
CA ALA A 621 -47.14 43.72 -23.23
C ALA A 621 -46.04 42.95 -22.44
N PHE A 622 -44.92 43.61 -22.10
CA PHE A 622 -43.90 42.99 -21.25
C PHE A 622 -44.42 42.74 -19.83
N VAL A 623 -45.03 43.75 -19.21
CA VAL A 623 -45.56 43.65 -17.84
C VAL A 623 -46.61 42.55 -17.76
N GLY A 624 -47.58 42.54 -18.72
CA GLY A 624 -48.60 41.48 -18.77
C GLY A 624 -48.04 40.08 -18.94
N ALA A 625 -47.09 39.90 -19.87
CA ALA A 625 -46.44 38.61 -20.08
C ALA A 625 -45.62 38.16 -18.84
N PHE A 626 -44.93 39.09 -18.18
CA PHE A 626 -44.16 38.79 -16.97
C PHE A 626 -45.07 38.40 -15.80
N GLU A 627 -46.19 39.12 -15.59
CA GLU A 627 -47.17 38.82 -14.52
C GLU A 627 -47.88 37.48 -14.80
N ALA A 628 -48.28 37.23 -16.04
CA ALA A 628 -48.92 35.96 -16.43
C ALA A 628 -47.98 34.76 -16.16
N GLN A 629 -46.68 34.93 -16.44
CA GLN A 629 -45.68 33.87 -16.18
C GLN A 629 -45.37 33.70 -14.68
N ARG A 630 -45.46 34.78 -13.88
CA ARG A 630 -45.10 34.75 -12.46
C ARG A 630 -46.27 34.33 -11.56
N TYR A 631 -47.47 34.78 -11.87
CA TYR A 631 -48.65 34.62 -11.02
C TYR A 631 -49.79 33.81 -11.67
N GLY A 632 -49.77 33.63 -12.99
CA GLY A 632 -50.76 32.89 -13.75
C GLY A 632 -50.42 31.39 -13.94
N HIS A 633 -51.33 30.66 -14.56
CA HIS A 633 -51.24 29.23 -14.81
C HIS A 633 -50.52 28.88 -16.14
N GLY A 634 -49.58 29.73 -16.58
CA GLY A 634 -48.80 29.53 -17.78
C GLY A 634 -49.43 30.08 -19.06
N GLY A 635 -49.09 31.29 -19.43
CA GLY A 635 -49.49 31.89 -20.72
C GLY A 635 -48.50 31.58 -21.83
N ALA A 636 -48.97 31.58 -23.07
CA ALA A 636 -48.16 31.31 -24.28
C ALA A 636 -47.17 32.47 -24.60
N ASP A 637 -47.25 33.61 -23.93
CA ASP A 637 -46.40 34.78 -24.19
C ASP A 637 -45.07 34.71 -23.41
N ASP A 638 -43.96 34.80 -24.15
CA ASP A 638 -42.61 34.82 -23.57
C ASP A 638 -42.20 36.29 -23.26
N PRO A 639 -42.02 36.66 -21.96
CA PRO A 639 -41.51 37.97 -21.59
C PRO A 639 -40.18 38.34 -22.24
N GLY A 640 -39.35 37.35 -22.58
CA GLY A 640 -38.07 37.57 -23.27
C GLY A 640 -38.26 38.11 -24.69
N LEU A 641 -39.27 37.64 -25.40
CA LEU A 641 -39.63 38.14 -26.74
C LEU A 641 -40.20 39.56 -26.64
N ARG A 642 -41.07 39.79 -25.66
CA ARG A 642 -41.65 41.15 -25.43
C ARG A 642 -40.59 42.16 -25.04
N LEU A 643 -39.59 41.75 -24.25
CA LEU A 643 -38.44 42.58 -23.88
C LEU A 643 -37.59 42.97 -25.09
N ARG A 644 -37.37 42.01 -26.02
CA ARG A 644 -36.65 42.30 -27.27
C ARG A 644 -37.42 43.29 -28.16
N ALA A 645 -38.72 43.12 -28.25
CA ALA A 645 -39.59 44.06 -29.00
C ALA A 645 -39.53 45.46 -28.40
N LEU A 646 -39.64 45.58 -27.09
CA LEU A 646 -39.53 46.84 -26.39
C LEU A 646 -38.17 47.53 -26.61
N ARG A 647 -37.07 46.75 -26.55
CA ARG A 647 -35.70 47.24 -26.80
C ARG A 647 -35.55 47.79 -28.23
N ARG A 648 -36.21 47.19 -29.23
CA ARG A 648 -36.18 47.69 -30.62
C ARG A 648 -36.99 48.94 -30.79
N ALA A 649 -38.07 49.07 -30.00
CA ALA A 649 -39.00 50.25 -30.06
C ALA A 649 -38.45 51.44 -29.32
N LEU A 650 -37.50 51.32 -28.42
CA LEU A 650 -36.95 52.43 -27.67
C LEU A 650 -35.84 53.14 -28.45
N PRO A 651 -35.90 54.50 -28.53
CA PRO A 651 -34.86 55.24 -29.25
C PRO A 651 -33.48 55.15 -28.55
N TRP A 652 -32.43 55.12 -29.33
CA TRP A 652 -31.05 54.95 -28.85
C TRP A 652 -30.48 56.22 -28.20
N ARG A 653 -31.21 57.33 -28.13
CA ARG A 653 -30.74 58.60 -27.52
C ARG A 653 -31.14 58.65 -26.04
N LEU A 654 -30.15 58.85 -25.20
CA LEU A 654 -30.34 59.20 -23.80
C LEU A 654 -31.05 60.56 -23.72
N VAL A 655 -32.29 60.57 -23.30
CA VAL A 655 -32.99 61.81 -22.94
C VAL A 655 -32.47 62.22 -21.56
N ARG A 656 -31.65 63.27 -21.52
CA ARG A 656 -31.30 63.92 -20.25
C ARG A 656 -32.55 64.50 -19.66
N THR A 657 -33.09 63.91 -18.62
CA THR A 657 -34.14 64.58 -17.80
C THR A 657 -33.52 65.81 -17.14
N PRO A 658 -34.17 66.95 -17.22
CA PRO A 658 -33.68 68.10 -16.47
C PRO A 658 -33.80 67.82 -14.98
N THR A 659 -32.68 67.95 -14.29
CA THR A 659 -32.62 67.94 -12.83
C THR A 659 -33.49 69.09 -12.35
N ARG A 660 -34.60 68.82 -11.66
CA ARG A 660 -35.41 69.80 -10.96
C ARG A 660 -34.60 70.23 -9.73
N ASP A 661 -33.91 71.34 -9.86
CA ASP A 661 -33.27 72.02 -8.73
C ASP A 661 -34.31 72.33 -7.67
N GLY A 662 -34.24 71.66 -6.59
CA GLY A 662 -35.03 71.95 -5.38
C GLY A 662 -34.41 73.12 -4.62
N ARG A 663 -34.70 74.32 -5.02
CA ARG A 663 -34.51 75.50 -4.16
C ARG A 663 -35.84 76.13 -3.85
N GLY A 664 -36.07 76.35 -2.63
CA GLY A 664 -37.00 77.29 -2.10
C GLY A 664 -38.21 76.63 -1.54
N GLU A 665 -38.69 76.96 -0.53
CA GLU A 665 -38.66 78.11 0.36
C GLU A 665 -39.10 77.64 1.73
N GLU A 666 -38.30 77.96 2.70
CA GLU A 666 -38.75 78.12 4.07
C GLU A 666 -39.52 79.42 4.10
N GLN A 667 -40.81 79.39 4.45
CA GLN A 667 -41.51 80.46 5.24
C GLN A 667 -43.00 80.17 5.40
N ALA A 668 -43.39 80.20 6.69
CA ALA A 668 -44.67 80.29 7.35
C ALA A 668 -45.31 78.94 7.73
#